data_8851fee23ab2b93d289a5f7e5c682410
#
_entry.id   8851fee23ab2b93d289a5f7e5c682410
#
_cell.length_a   1.000
_cell.length_b   1.000
_cell.length_c   1.000
_cell.angle_alpha   90.00
_cell.angle_beta   90.00
_cell.angle_gamma   90.00
#
_symmetry.space_group_name_H-M   'P 1'
#
loop_
_entity.id
_entity.type
_entity.pdbx_description
1 polymer ?
#
loop_
_entity_poly.entity_id
_entity_poly.type
_entity_poly.pdbx_seq_one_letter_code
_entity_poly.pdbx_strand_id
1 'polypeptide(L)'
;MRRYSFIVMLLCAVLFVMANVDYQFRKRHKSASNDSVAINKTLKTDSANRQPIDTTLMDSLQLAIYHHNKLIDDSIRLDSLNRQKKNGIDAPVNFSANDSMVYDARNKTAFLYGTSSVKYENMDLKSERITLNMDSSLVHATGVRDTATKGLTGTPVFTLGSDNYESDTMAFNFKTKKGLIDNVKTQQEEGYLSSELSKRNADGEIFLKHGRYTTCDKEHPDFYIALSRAKVRPGKDVVFGPAYLVVADVPLPLAIPYGFFPFSKKYSSGFIMPTYGDESTRGFYLRDGGYYFAINDKWDLKLLGEIYTKGSWGLSAATNYRKRYRYSGSFYGSYQDTKTGDKGMPDFSRQQSFKIQWSHRQDSKASPYSSLAASVNFATSSYERNNLNSLYNPQTLSQTTRTSSVSWGTNFSSIGLSLSATANLNQNMSDSSIALTLPDLNISLSRFYPFKRRHAVGAERWYEKIAVSYTGQISNSINTKEDRLFHSNLIKNWRNGMQHRIPISGSFTLFNYINVNPSFNFTDRMYTNKVTRSWNTATQKEVADTTYGFHNIYNWDFSISASTKLYGMFIPNRKLFGDKIQAIRHVITPSVSFSYAPDFGASRYGYYSSYQRTNPDGSVDLVDYSPYSNGLYSVPGRGKMGSVSFSFDNNVEMKIKSDKDSTGIRKLSIIDNLGFRMSYNMAAKEKPWSDLSVDLRLKWWKNYTFNLNAVFASYAYELDSHGRPYVGNHTYWGMGKIGRFQGMSQNISYTLTPEKIKKLFGGSSDENNSKGKRNDPNAEGIDTNIESNVDDDMIEGQRNARSKRGNNKAKTDDDGYMTFNMPWSVTFGYGITMRENTDIRKFNYHTMRYPYMFTQTLNFSGNIRISDGWNISFSSGYDFDHHAMSMTTASLQRDLHCFNMSCQVVLAPYTSYNFTFRCNASTLTDALKYDKRSGYSNAVQWY
;
A
#
# COMPACT_ATOMS: atom_id res chain seq x y z
N MET A 1 -8.02 -25.91 -22.15
CA MET A 1 -6.58 -25.74 -22.00
C MET A 1 -5.94 -24.82 -23.04
N ARG A 2 -6.26 -24.87 -24.34
CA ARG A 2 -5.68 -23.98 -25.36
C ARG A 2 -6.01 -22.46 -25.20
N ARG A 3 -7.10 -22.12 -24.49
CA ARG A 3 -7.56 -20.72 -24.33
C ARG A 3 -6.74 -19.87 -23.34
N TYR A 4 -6.04 -20.49 -22.43
CA TYR A 4 -5.27 -19.78 -21.38
C TYR A 4 -3.78 -19.70 -21.68
N SER A 5 -3.31 -20.43 -22.69
CA SER A 5 -1.93 -20.45 -23.14
C SER A 5 -1.45 -19.08 -23.66
N PHE A 6 -2.37 -18.27 -24.20
CA PHE A 6 -2.03 -16.96 -24.77
C PHE A 6 -1.79 -15.90 -23.71
N ILE A 7 -2.54 -15.92 -22.60
CA ILE A 7 -2.30 -14.99 -21.47
C ILE A 7 -0.96 -15.33 -20.80
N VAL A 8 -0.68 -16.61 -20.61
CA VAL A 8 0.60 -17.09 -20.12
C VAL A 8 1.72 -16.74 -21.10
N MET A 9 1.46 -16.85 -22.41
CA MET A 9 2.42 -16.50 -23.45
C MET A 9 2.65 -14.99 -23.54
N LEU A 10 1.63 -14.16 -23.36
CA LEU A 10 1.76 -12.71 -23.29
C LEU A 10 2.50 -12.27 -22.02
N LEU A 11 2.20 -12.88 -20.89
CA LEU A 11 2.94 -12.69 -19.63
C LEU A 11 4.40 -13.16 -19.76
N CYS A 12 4.63 -14.31 -20.41
CA CYS A 12 5.97 -14.81 -20.71
C CYS A 12 6.70 -13.91 -21.72
N ALA A 13 6.02 -13.34 -22.71
CA ALA A 13 6.62 -12.40 -23.67
C ALA A 13 7.03 -11.09 -22.99
N VAL A 14 6.21 -10.56 -22.07
CA VAL A 14 6.56 -9.38 -21.26
C VAL A 14 7.72 -9.70 -20.33
N LEU A 15 7.76 -10.89 -19.73
CA LEU A 15 8.88 -11.35 -18.90
C LEU A 15 10.14 -11.57 -19.73
N PHE A 16 9.99 -12.04 -20.99
CA PHE A 16 11.12 -12.26 -21.91
C PHE A 16 11.71 -10.94 -22.44
N VAL A 17 10.86 -9.94 -22.71
CA VAL A 17 11.32 -8.58 -23.03
C VAL A 17 12.05 -7.96 -21.84
N MET A 18 11.57 -8.18 -20.62
CA MET A 18 12.23 -7.73 -19.39
C MET A 18 13.57 -8.42 -19.14
N ALA A 19 13.67 -9.73 -19.39
CA ALA A 19 14.92 -10.48 -19.29
C ALA A 19 15.96 -10.01 -20.32
N ASN A 20 15.54 -9.64 -21.52
CA ASN A 20 16.43 -9.12 -22.56
C ASN A 20 16.91 -7.68 -22.29
N VAL A 21 16.08 -6.83 -21.66
CA VAL A 21 16.49 -5.50 -21.22
C VAL A 21 17.58 -5.61 -20.12
N ASP A 22 17.43 -6.55 -19.19
CA ASP A 22 18.45 -6.79 -18.14
C ASP A 22 19.75 -7.37 -18.73
N TYR A 23 19.68 -8.15 -19.81
CA TYR A 23 20.83 -8.72 -20.49
C TYR A 23 21.64 -7.68 -21.28
N GLN A 24 21.00 -6.72 -21.93
CA GLN A 24 21.67 -5.63 -22.65
C GLN A 24 22.32 -4.62 -21.69
N PHE A 25 21.75 -4.37 -20.52
CA PHE A 25 22.34 -3.52 -19.48
C PHE A 25 23.56 -4.16 -18.80
N ARG A 26 23.60 -5.50 -18.66
CA ARG A 26 24.77 -6.20 -18.12
C ARG A 26 26.00 -6.14 -19.02
N LYS A 27 25.85 -5.96 -20.33
CA LYS A 27 26.98 -5.92 -21.27
C LYS A 27 27.77 -4.60 -21.24
N ARG A 28 27.12 -3.49 -20.79
CA ARG A 28 27.78 -2.17 -20.73
C ARG A 28 28.51 -1.87 -19.41
N HIS A 29 28.27 -2.63 -18.34
CA HIS A 29 28.92 -2.39 -17.03
C HIS A 29 30.07 -3.37 -16.69
N LYS A 30 30.43 -4.28 -17.58
CA LYS A 30 31.57 -5.21 -17.33
C LYS A 30 32.93 -4.70 -17.74
N SER A 31 33.05 -3.50 -18.28
CA SER A 31 34.34 -2.96 -18.75
C SER A 31 35.02 -1.97 -17.80
N ALA A 32 34.45 -1.69 -16.61
CA ALA A 32 34.99 -0.68 -15.70
C ALA A 32 35.27 -1.12 -14.25
N SER A 33 35.30 -2.42 -13.94
CA SER A 33 35.52 -2.88 -12.55
C SER A 33 36.58 -3.97 -12.38
N ASN A 34 37.51 -4.12 -13.30
CA ASN A 34 38.52 -5.18 -13.22
C ASN A 34 39.89 -4.76 -12.62
N ASP A 35 40.04 -3.50 -12.17
CA ASP A 35 41.35 -3.05 -11.67
C ASP A 35 41.51 -2.93 -10.14
N SER A 36 40.51 -3.35 -9.33
CA SER A 36 40.65 -3.25 -7.86
C SER A 36 40.58 -4.56 -7.08
N VAL A 37 40.61 -5.73 -7.74
CA VAL A 37 40.57 -7.06 -7.07
C VAL A 37 41.87 -7.84 -7.19
N ALA A 38 42.92 -7.29 -7.82
CA ALA A 38 44.17 -7.99 -8.02
C ALA A 38 45.17 -7.93 -6.84
N ILE A 39 44.92 -7.12 -5.79
CA ILE A 39 45.89 -6.92 -4.69
C ILE A 39 45.66 -7.82 -3.47
N ASN A 40 44.48 -8.44 -3.30
CA ASN A 40 44.16 -9.25 -2.10
C ASN A 40 44.22 -10.79 -2.30
N LYS A 41 44.78 -11.28 -3.40
CA LYS A 41 44.85 -12.72 -3.67
C LYS A 41 46.26 -13.31 -3.58
N THR A 42 47.27 -12.49 -3.25
CA THR A 42 48.67 -12.92 -3.18
C THR A 42 49.18 -13.21 -1.77
N LEU A 43 48.34 -13.23 -0.73
CA LEU A 43 48.79 -13.46 0.66
C LEU A 43 48.25 -14.74 1.31
N LYS A 44 47.70 -15.69 0.56
CA LYS A 44 47.17 -16.95 1.14
C LYS A 44 47.63 -18.25 0.44
N THR A 45 48.63 -18.26 -0.37
CA THR A 45 49.09 -19.48 -1.06
C THR A 45 50.62 -19.68 -1.04
N ASP A 46 51.31 -19.35 0.06
CA ASP A 46 52.72 -19.58 0.19
C ASP A 46 53.11 -20.55 1.30
N SER A 47 52.27 -21.53 1.63
CA SER A 47 52.63 -22.56 2.61
C SER A 47 52.62 -24.01 2.10
N ALA A 48 52.45 -24.25 0.80
CA ALA A 48 52.32 -25.61 0.28
C ALA A 48 53.30 -26.02 -0.84
N ASN A 49 54.34 -25.21 -1.17
CA ASN A 49 55.27 -25.65 -2.21
C ASN A 49 56.67 -25.08 -1.96
N ARG A 50 57.31 -25.43 -0.82
CA ARG A 50 58.78 -25.27 -0.70
C ARG A 50 59.41 -26.50 -1.30
N GLN A 51 59.96 -26.35 -2.47
CA GLN A 51 60.91 -27.32 -3.00
C GLN A 51 62.08 -27.45 -2.02
N PRO A 52 62.67 -28.64 -1.83
CA PRO A 52 63.77 -28.79 -0.93
C PRO A 52 64.97 -27.89 -1.41
N ILE A 53 65.38 -27.03 -0.53
CA ILE A 53 66.52 -26.11 -0.81
C ILE A 53 67.76 -26.97 -1.02
N ASP A 54 68.39 -26.82 -2.19
CA ASP A 54 69.63 -27.52 -2.52
C ASP A 54 70.77 -26.90 -1.69
N THR A 55 71.26 -27.64 -0.72
CA THR A 55 72.34 -27.21 0.22
C THR A 55 73.72 -27.36 -0.38
N THR A 56 73.87 -27.89 -1.55
CA THR A 56 75.21 -28.14 -2.19
C THR A 56 75.86 -26.88 -2.75
N LEU A 57 75.13 -25.80 -2.90
CA LEU A 57 75.59 -24.49 -3.39
C LEU A 57 75.77 -23.44 -2.30
N MET A 58 75.55 -23.79 -1.01
CA MET A 58 75.73 -22.86 0.11
C MET A 58 77.14 -22.75 0.63
N ASP A 59 77.52 -21.50 0.88
CA ASP A 59 78.84 -21.24 1.60
C ASP A 59 78.73 -21.74 3.06
N SER A 60 79.90 -22.04 3.67
CA SER A 60 79.95 -22.63 5.04
C SER A 60 79.18 -21.84 6.09
N LEU A 61 79.12 -20.52 5.98
CA LEU A 61 78.37 -19.65 6.87
C LEU A 61 76.86 -19.75 6.63
N GLN A 62 76.41 -19.79 5.39
CA GLN A 62 75.08 -20.00 4.98
C GLN A 62 74.51 -21.36 5.39
N LEU A 63 75.29 -22.38 5.27
CA LEU A 63 75.00 -23.74 5.71
C LEU A 63 74.85 -23.82 7.21
N ALA A 64 75.72 -23.15 8.00
CA ALA A 64 75.64 -23.08 9.46
C ALA A 64 74.33 -22.33 9.91
N ILE A 65 73.95 -21.22 9.23
CA ILE A 65 72.76 -20.49 9.47
C ILE A 65 71.53 -21.35 9.11
N TYR A 66 71.55 -22.07 8.02
CA TYR A 66 70.49 -22.97 7.61
C TYR A 66 70.19 -24.07 8.63
N HIS A 67 71.32 -24.74 9.11
CA HIS A 67 71.22 -25.78 10.12
C HIS A 67 70.73 -25.21 11.47
N HIS A 68 71.14 -24.01 11.85
CA HIS A 68 70.69 -23.34 13.06
C HIS A 68 69.18 -22.98 13.01
N ASN A 69 68.73 -22.43 11.90
CA ASN A 69 67.28 -22.12 11.65
C ASN A 69 66.47 -23.40 11.65
N LYS A 70 66.95 -24.48 11.00
CA LYS A 70 66.21 -25.76 11.00
C LYS A 70 66.14 -26.36 12.43
N LEU A 71 67.13 -26.22 13.24
CA LEU A 71 67.05 -26.65 14.65
C LEU A 71 66.07 -25.83 15.45
N ILE A 72 65.90 -24.53 15.18
CA ILE A 72 64.93 -23.67 15.77
C ILE A 72 63.53 -24.07 15.35
N ASP A 73 63.29 -24.29 14.04
CA ASP A 73 62.00 -24.73 13.48
C ASP A 73 61.60 -26.12 14.02
N ASP A 74 62.51 -27.06 14.13
CA ASP A 74 62.28 -28.38 14.71
C ASP A 74 62.00 -28.27 16.24
N SER A 75 62.62 -27.35 16.95
CA SER A 75 62.41 -27.07 18.37
C SER A 75 61.01 -26.47 18.58
N ILE A 76 60.58 -25.50 17.74
CA ILE A 76 59.26 -24.90 17.77
C ILE A 76 58.21 -25.97 17.45
N ARG A 77 58.45 -26.85 16.50
CA ARG A 77 57.58 -27.95 16.13
C ARG A 77 57.42 -28.98 17.27
N LEU A 78 58.51 -29.33 17.93
CA LEU A 78 58.51 -30.20 19.13
C LEU A 78 57.79 -29.56 20.29
N ASP A 79 57.94 -28.27 20.53
CA ASP A 79 57.21 -27.53 21.58
C ASP A 79 55.70 -27.42 21.28
N SER A 80 55.34 -27.24 19.99
CA SER A 80 53.95 -27.26 19.58
C SER A 80 53.30 -28.67 19.71
N LEU A 81 54.02 -29.74 19.45
CA LEU A 81 53.56 -31.13 19.64
C LEU A 81 53.46 -31.50 21.13
N ASN A 82 54.39 -30.98 21.98
CA ASN A 82 54.34 -31.15 23.42
C ASN A 82 53.21 -30.35 24.08
N ARG A 83 52.84 -29.21 23.53
CA ARG A 83 51.66 -28.45 23.97
C ARG A 83 50.34 -29.19 23.67
N GLN A 84 50.25 -29.97 22.60
CA GLN A 84 49.12 -30.82 22.31
C GLN A 84 48.94 -32.03 23.27
N LYS A 85 49.98 -32.42 24.02
CA LYS A 85 49.92 -33.52 24.98
C LYS A 85 49.70 -33.10 26.43
N LYS A 86 49.50 -31.81 26.73
CA LYS A 86 49.16 -31.38 28.10
C LYS A 86 47.69 -31.70 28.39
N ASN A 87 47.47 -32.65 29.29
CA ASN A 87 46.17 -33.04 29.89
C ASN A 87 45.54 -31.92 30.79
N GLY A 88 45.76 -30.67 30.47
CA GLY A 88 45.26 -29.51 31.22
C GLY A 88 44.04 -28.89 30.58
N ILE A 89 43.37 -28.00 31.28
CA ILE A 89 42.29 -27.12 30.80
C ILE A 89 42.96 -26.08 29.88
N ASP A 90 42.31 -25.76 28.74
CA ASP A 90 42.92 -24.91 27.67
C ASP A 90 43.00 -23.41 28.06
N ALA A 91 42.28 -22.98 29.13
CA ALA A 91 42.24 -21.61 29.64
C ALA A 91 42.16 -21.57 31.18
N PRO A 92 42.55 -20.47 31.83
CA PRO A 92 42.39 -20.31 33.28
C PRO A 92 40.89 -20.21 33.65
N VAL A 93 40.53 -20.88 34.77
CA VAL A 93 39.20 -20.76 35.36
C VAL A 93 39.25 -19.67 36.42
N ASN A 94 38.51 -18.59 36.20
CA ASN A 94 38.36 -17.52 37.19
C ASN A 94 37.11 -17.77 38.01
N PHE A 95 37.19 -17.75 39.31
CA PHE A 95 36.06 -17.94 40.20
C PHE A 95 36.06 -16.91 41.33
N SER A 96 34.87 -16.50 41.73
CA SER A 96 34.64 -15.56 42.85
C SER A 96 33.41 -15.95 43.65
N ALA A 97 33.39 -15.60 44.90
CA ALA A 97 32.25 -15.75 45.79
C ALA A 97 32.09 -14.49 46.66
N ASN A 98 30.87 -14.07 46.94
CA ASN A 98 30.65 -12.87 47.73
C ASN A 98 30.69 -13.15 49.23
N ASP A 99 30.28 -14.35 49.64
CA ASP A 99 30.14 -14.70 51.07
C ASP A 99 31.38 -15.42 51.60
N SER A 100 31.61 -16.64 51.14
CA SER A 100 32.80 -17.41 51.58
C SER A 100 33.27 -18.38 50.48
N MET A 101 34.59 -18.69 50.57
CA MET A 101 35.24 -19.66 49.71
C MET A 101 36.05 -20.61 50.54
N VAL A 102 35.76 -21.90 50.43
CA VAL A 102 36.49 -22.97 51.11
C VAL A 102 37.22 -23.83 50.10
N TYR A 103 38.52 -23.95 50.20
CA TYR A 103 39.29 -24.81 49.34
C TYR A 103 39.81 -26.04 50.09
N ASP A 104 39.36 -27.21 49.66
CA ASP A 104 39.87 -28.50 50.16
C ASP A 104 41.09 -28.92 49.36
N ALA A 105 42.28 -28.72 49.84
CA ALA A 105 43.53 -29.04 49.16
C ALA A 105 43.76 -30.54 48.95
N ARG A 106 43.14 -31.38 49.76
CA ARG A 106 43.27 -32.85 49.65
C ARG A 106 42.50 -33.41 48.47
N ASN A 107 41.28 -32.93 48.29
CA ASN A 107 40.40 -33.34 47.22
C ASN A 107 40.38 -32.37 46.04
N LYS A 108 41.23 -31.29 46.09
CA LYS A 108 41.35 -30.21 45.10
C LYS A 108 39.99 -29.64 44.71
N THR A 109 39.14 -29.42 45.67
CA THR A 109 37.75 -28.98 45.48
C THR A 109 37.55 -27.63 46.15
N ALA A 110 37.04 -26.65 45.37
CA ALA A 110 36.63 -25.34 45.83
C ALA A 110 35.10 -25.31 46.04
N PHE A 111 34.68 -24.86 47.23
CA PHE A 111 33.29 -24.58 47.56
C PHE A 111 33.10 -23.08 47.63
N LEU A 112 32.19 -22.55 46.83
CA LEU A 112 31.87 -21.13 46.71
C LEU A 112 30.43 -20.89 47.22
N TYR A 113 30.27 -19.91 48.11
CA TYR A 113 29.02 -19.57 48.73
C TYR A 113 28.71 -18.09 48.55
N GLY A 114 27.41 -17.75 48.34
CA GLY A 114 26.88 -16.41 48.23
C GLY A 114 27.20 -15.79 46.85
N THR A 115 26.20 -15.69 45.97
CA THR A 115 26.29 -15.08 44.64
C THR A 115 27.63 -15.36 43.93
N SER A 116 27.96 -16.64 43.84
CA SER A 116 29.22 -17.11 43.27
C SER A 116 29.26 -17.07 41.73
N SER A 117 30.41 -16.85 41.18
CA SER A 117 30.63 -16.81 39.72
C SER A 117 31.86 -17.63 39.32
N VAL A 118 31.72 -18.41 38.24
CA VAL A 118 32.83 -19.15 37.62
C VAL A 118 32.86 -18.83 36.13
N LYS A 119 34.01 -18.30 35.69
CA LYS A 119 34.24 -17.91 34.30
C LYS A 119 35.30 -18.76 33.66
N TYR A 120 35.01 -19.29 32.49
CA TYR A 120 35.90 -20.07 31.65
C TYR A 120 35.69 -19.77 30.17
N GLU A 121 36.70 -19.25 29.47
CA GLU A 121 36.60 -18.78 28.11
C GLU A 121 35.40 -17.81 27.95
N ASN A 122 34.39 -18.19 27.12
CA ASN A 122 33.17 -17.46 26.85
C ASN A 122 31.97 -17.96 27.70
N MET A 123 32.22 -18.71 28.75
CA MET A 123 31.23 -19.25 29.66
C MET A 123 31.27 -18.47 30.98
N ASP A 124 30.12 -18.09 31.49
CA ASP A 124 29.90 -17.47 32.82
C ASP A 124 28.78 -18.23 33.54
N LEU A 125 29.13 -18.86 34.65
CA LEU A 125 28.18 -19.57 35.52
C LEU A 125 28.05 -18.80 36.85
N LYS A 126 26.84 -18.40 37.15
CA LYS A 126 26.50 -17.72 38.43
C LYS A 126 25.49 -18.53 39.21
N SER A 127 25.70 -18.67 40.49
CA SER A 127 24.76 -19.37 41.39
C SER A 127 25.07 -19.01 42.85
N GLU A 128 24.12 -19.26 43.74
CA GLU A 128 24.32 -19.06 45.16
C GLU A 128 25.35 -20.05 45.75
N ARG A 129 25.36 -21.29 45.23
CA ARG A 129 26.33 -22.31 45.67
C ARG A 129 26.96 -23.00 44.47
N ILE A 130 28.31 -22.95 44.43
CA ILE A 130 29.11 -23.60 43.37
C ILE A 130 30.17 -24.48 43.97
N THR A 131 30.25 -25.74 43.57
CA THR A 131 31.36 -26.65 43.90
C THR A 131 32.16 -26.93 42.65
N LEU A 132 33.48 -26.64 42.70
CA LEU A 132 34.43 -26.82 41.60
C LEU A 132 35.48 -27.86 41.98
N ASN A 133 35.45 -29.01 41.31
CA ASN A 133 36.52 -30.02 41.46
C ASN A 133 37.53 -29.85 40.35
N MET A 134 38.77 -29.53 40.73
CA MET A 134 39.85 -29.19 39.78
C MET A 134 40.45 -30.44 39.12
N ASP A 135 40.43 -31.59 39.73
CA ASP A 135 40.98 -32.83 39.19
C ASP A 135 40.08 -33.37 38.06
N SER A 136 38.81 -33.44 38.36
CA SER A 136 37.84 -33.91 37.39
C SER A 136 37.39 -32.82 36.37
N SER A 137 37.79 -31.54 36.62
CA SER A 137 37.36 -30.36 35.86
C SER A 137 35.82 -30.22 35.83
N LEU A 138 35.16 -30.65 36.94
CA LEU A 138 33.71 -30.67 37.08
C LEU A 138 33.26 -29.51 37.99
N VAL A 139 32.31 -28.71 37.48
CA VAL A 139 31.59 -27.73 38.31
C VAL A 139 30.17 -28.20 38.56
N HIS A 140 29.70 -28.06 39.79
CA HIS A 140 28.33 -28.31 40.18
C HIS A 140 27.75 -27.05 40.84
N ALA A 141 26.60 -26.56 40.33
CA ALA A 141 25.95 -25.35 40.81
C ALA A 141 24.51 -25.67 41.26
N THR A 142 24.09 -25.07 42.36
CA THR A 142 22.74 -25.23 42.93
C THR A 142 22.27 -23.94 43.57
N GLY A 143 20.98 -23.67 43.55
CA GLY A 143 20.33 -22.64 44.35
C GLY A 143 20.22 -23.09 45.82
N VAL A 144 19.87 -22.15 46.71
CA VAL A 144 19.58 -22.40 48.13
C VAL A 144 18.07 -22.31 48.36
N ARG A 145 17.53 -23.21 49.17
CA ARG A 145 16.11 -23.18 49.57
C ARG A 145 15.84 -21.98 50.43
N ASP A 146 14.97 -21.11 50.05
CA ASP A 146 14.43 -20.04 50.88
C ASP A 146 13.38 -20.60 51.85
N THR A 147 13.56 -20.32 53.12
CA THR A 147 12.65 -20.77 54.18
C THR A 147 11.30 -20.05 54.12
N ALA A 148 11.25 -18.84 53.60
CA ALA A 148 10.04 -18.03 53.53
C ALA A 148 9.13 -18.41 52.33
N THR A 149 9.73 -18.59 51.16
CA THR A 149 8.97 -18.87 49.92
C THR A 149 8.89 -20.35 49.56
N LYS A 150 9.59 -21.24 50.30
CA LYS A 150 9.79 -22.67 50.00
C LYS A 150 10.36 -22.95 48.59
N GLY A 151 10.75 -21.92 47.84
CA GLY A 151 11.37 -21.99 46.53
C GLY A 151 12.89 -22.05 46.59
N LEU A 152 13.54 -22.26 45.43
CA LEU A 152 14.99 -22.13 45.26
C LEU A 152 15.31 -20.66 44.89
N THR A 153 16.23 -20.05 45.61
CA THR A 153 16.76 -18.71 45.29
C THR A 153 18.22 -18.80 44.91
N GLY A 154 18.70 -17.87 44.09
CA GLY A 154 20.06 -17.88 43.55
C GLY A 154 20.38 -19.08 42.69
N THR A 155 19.41 -19.54 41.92
CA THR A 155 19.50 -20.68 40.97
C THR A 155 20.60 -20.46 39.94
N PRO A 156 21.24 -21.52 39.43
CA PRO A 156 22.27 -21.42 38.42
C PRO A 156 21.83 -20.72 37.14
N VAL A 157 22.59 -19.70 36.76
CA VAL A 157 22.47 -19.00 35.47
C VAL A 157 23.77 -19.21 34.71
N PHE A 158 23.69 -19.96 33.65
CA PHE A 158 24.82 -20.26 32.77
C PHE A 158 24.71 -19.51 31.46
N THR A 159 25.66 -18.66 31.16
CA THR A 159 25.76 -17.87 29.94
C THR A 159 26.83 -18.44 29.05
N LEU A 160 26.51 -18.73 27.82
CA LEU A 160 27.44 -19.21 26.78
C LEU A 160 27.29 -18.34 25.51
N GLY A 161 28.19 -17.40 25.30
CA GLY A 161 28.10 -16.43 24.22
C GLY A 161 26.87 -15.54 24.39
N SER A 162 25.86 -15.69 23.49
CA SER A 162 24.59 -14.97 23.55
C SER A 162 23.47 -15.72 24.28
N ASP A 163 23.64 -16.98 24.58
CA ASP A 163 22.59 -17.87 25.11
C ASP A 163 22.64 -17.95 26.65
N ASN A 164 21.49 -17.77 27.29
CA ASN A 164 21.31 -17.90 28.71
C ASN A 164 20.50 -19.16 29.03
N TYR A 165 20.99 -19.90 30.02
CA TYR A 165 20.35 -21.10 30.56
C TYR A 165 20.11 -20.90 32.03
N GLU A 166 18.88 -20.85 32.47
CA GLU A 166 18.47 -20.85 33.87
C GLU A 166 18.08 -22.27 34.27
N SER A 167 18.46 -22.74 35.49
CA SER A 167 18.22 -24.11 35.90
C SER A 167 18.18 -24.23 37.41
N ASP A 168 17.56 -25.30 37.94
CA ASP A 168 17.55 -25.57 39.39
C ASP A 168 18.90 -26.12 39.85
N THR A 169 19.45 -27.05 39.09
CA THR A 169 20.78 -27.60 39.30
C THR A 169 21.53 -27.78 37.97
N MET A 170 22.86 -27.62 38.05
CA MET A 170 23.72 -27.76 36.88
C MET A 170 25.04 -28.45 37.22
N ALA A 171 25.38 -29.45 36.42
CA ALA A 171 26.73 -30.05 36.42
C ALA A 171 27.39 -29.86 35.05
N PHE A 172 28.58 -29.31 34.98
CA PHE A 172 29.31 -29.06 33.74
C PHE A 172 30.79 -29.43 33.88
N ASN A 173 31.33 -30.13 32.90
CA ASN A 173 32.73 -30.52 32.83
C ASN A 173 33.46 -29.68 31.77
N PHE A 174 34.40 -28.83 32.21
CA PHE A 174 35.14 -27.91 31.37
C PHE A 174 36.05 -28.61 30.36
N LYS A 175 36.60 -29.80 30.72
CA LYS A 175 37.47 -30.56 29.81
C LYS A 175 36.71 -31.27 28.69
N THR A 176 35.63 -31.91 29.03
CA THR A 176 34.81 -32.66 28.04
C THR A 176 33.75 -31.80 27.38
N LYS A 177 33.51 -30.59 27.88
CA LYS A 177 32.47 -29.64 27.46
C LYS A 177 31.05 -30.24 27.49
N LYS A 178 30.86 -31.29 28.34
CA LYS A 178 29.56 -31.94 28.60
C LYS A 178 28.89 -31.37 29.82
N GLY A 179 27.57 -31.25 29.79
CA GLY A 179 26.76 -30.78 30.92
C GLY A 179 25.49 -31.59 31.13
N LEU A 180 25.06 -31.67 32.37
CA LEU A 180 23.74 -32.18 32.80
C LEU A 180 23.05 -31.04 33.53
N ILE A 181 21.79 -30.76 33.18
CA ILE A 181 21.05 -29.61 33.65
C ILE A 181 19.64 -30.05 33.99
N ASP A 182 19.19 -29.78 35.19
CA ASP A 182 17.85 -30.08 35.68
C ASP A 182 16.96 -28.82 35.61
N ASN A 183 15.73 -28.96 35.14
CA ASN A 183 14.73 -27.91 35.04
C ASN A 183 15.24 -26.68 34.29
N VAL A 184 15.86 -26.89 33.10
CA VAL A 184 16.41 -25.82 32.29
C VAL A 184 15.30 -24.98 31.65
N LYS A 185 15.50 -23.67 31.71
CA LYS A 185 14.74 -22.68 30.93
C LYS A 185 15.74 -21.91 30.04
N THR A 186 15.49 -21.86 28.74
CA THR A 186 16.34 -21.12 27.82
C THR A 186 15.49 -20.45 26.74
N GLN A 187 15.89 -19.26 26.38
CA GLN A 187 15.30 -18.56 25.26
C GLN A 187 16.14 -18.83 24.01
N GLN A 188 15.49 -19.34 22.97
CA GLN A 188 16.08 -19.55 21.66
C GLN A 188 15.32 -18.73 20.64
N GLU A 189 15.91 -17.60 20.24
CA GLU A 189 15.33 -16.61 19.30
C GLU A 189 13.94 -16.09 19.78
N GLU A 190 12.84 -16.48 19.12
CA GLU A 190 11.47 -16.07 19.47
C GLU A 190 10.76 -17.07 20.40
N GLY A 191 11.37 -18.22 20.70
CA GLY A 191 10.76 -19.29 21.51
C GLY A 191 11.46 -19.51 22.85
N TYR A 192 10.70 -20.01 23.80
CA TYR A 192 11.15 -20.45 25.11
C TYR A 192 11.10 -21.96 25.18
N LEU A 193 12.21 -22.55 25.55
CA LEU A 193 12.35 -23.98 25.70
C LEU A 193 12.65 -24.29 27.18
N SER A 194 11.81 -25.12 27.78
CA SER A 194 12.07 -25.66 29.11
C SER A 194 12.08 -27.18 29.07
N SER A 195 12.80 -27.82 29.95
CA SER A 195 12.80 -29.28 30.08
C SER A 195 13.15 -29.73 31.50
N GLU A 196 12.60 -30.86 31.91
CA GLU A 196 12.88 -31.50 33.20
C GLU A 196 14.35 -31.91 33.27
N LEU A 197 14.89 -32.55 32.23
CA LEU A 197 16.25 -33.01 32.20
C LEU A 197 16.89 -32.70 30.86
N SER A 198 18.07 -32.07 30.87
CA SER A 198 18.85 -31.71 29.70
C SER A 198 20.27 -32.19 29.77
N LYS A 199 20.77 -32.77 28.68
CA LYS A 199 22.18 -33.20 28.53
C LYS A 199 22.80 -32.46 27.35
N ARG A 200 23.84 -31.70 27.62
CA ARG A 200 24.67 -31.05 26.60
C ARG A 200 25.88 -31.92 26.24
N ASN A 201 26.07 -32.12 24.94
CA ASN A 201 27.25 -32.84 24.43
C ASN A 201 28.41 -31.87 24.10
N ALA A 202 29.60 -32.43 23.80
CA ALA A 202 30.79 -31.68 23.45
C ALA A 202 30.61 -30.82 22.16
N ASP A 203 29.83 -31.30 21.22
CA ASP A 203 29.52 -30.65 19.93
C ASP A 203 28.53 -29.47 20.09
N GLY A 204 28.06 -29.20 21.33
CA GLY A 204 27.07 -28.15 21.62
C GLY A 204 25.62 -28.62 21.46
N GLU A 205 25.34 -29.81 20.99
CA GLU A 205 23.99 -30.37 20.89
C GLU A 205 23.41 -30.65 22.27
N ILE A 206 22.12 -30.34 22.45
CA ILE A 206 21.43 -30.53 23.73
C ILE A 206 20.31 -31.57 23.54
N PHE A 207 20.30 -32.60 24.36
CA PHE A 207 19.24 -33.60 24.41
C PHE A 207 18.32 -33.28 25.57
N LEU A 208 17.03 -33.25 25.31
CA LEU A 208 15.97 -32.91 26.27
C LEU A 208 15.07 -34.10 26.52
N LYS A 209 14.64 -34.26 27.76
CA LYS A 209 13.61 -35.20 28.19
C LYS A 209 12.49 -34.39 28.85
N HIS A 210 11.22 -34.68 28.48
CA HIS A 210 10.05 -33.93 28.92
C HIS A 210 10.18 -32.43 28.71
N GLY A 211 10.46 -32.04 27.43
CA GLY A 211 10.61 -30.65 27.03
C GLY A 211 9.26 -29.97 26.84
N ARG A 212 9.23 -28.64 27.00
CA ARG A 212 8.10 -27.79 26.64
C ARG A 212 8.64 -26.67 25.76
N TYR A 213 8.05 -26.51 24.59
CA TYR A 213 8.36 -25.41 23.68
C TYR A 213 7.17 -24.46 23.60
N THR A 214 7.39 -23.20 23.84
CA THR A 214 6.38 -22.15 23.74
C THR A 214 6.99 -20.88 23.18
N THR A 215 6.16 -20.01 22.59
CA THR A 215 6.53 -18.65 22.22
C THR A 215 5.92 -17.61 23.15
N CYS A 216 5.28 -18.07 24.24
CA CYS A 216 4.74 -17.25 25.30
C CYS A 216 5.85 -16.93 26.30
N ASP A 217 6.03 -15.65 26.62
CA ASP A 217 7.06 -15.18 27.57
C ASP A 217 6.58 -15.14 29.04
N LYS A 218 5.35 -15.64 29.30
CA LYS A 218 4.83 -15.77 30.66
C LYS A 218 5.54 -16.90 31.39
N GLU A 219 5.67 -16.78 32.68
CA GLU A 219 6.17 -17.84 33.55
C GLU A 219 5.30 -19.11 33.47
N HIS A 220 3.96 -18.93 33.45
CA HIS A 220 2.99 -19.95 33.08
C HIS A 220 2.48 -19.66 31.66
N PRO A 221 3.00 -20.34 30.62
CA PRO A 221 2.63 -20.04 29.24
C PRO A 221 1.19 -20.46 28.95
N ASP A 222 0.47 -19.60 28.19
CA ASP A 222 -0.92 -19.87 27.80
C ASP A 222 -1.04 -21.12 26.90
N PHE A 223 0.06 -21.52 26.26
CA PHE A 223 0.16 -22.74 25.47
C PHE A 223 1.61 -23.22 25.36
N TYR A 224 1.79 -24.51 25.18
CA TYR A 224 3.09 -25.11 24.90
C TYR A 224 2.93 -26.42 24.14
N ILE A 225 3.95 -26.78 23.39
CA ILE A 225 4.10 -28.10 22.80
C ILE A 225 4.89 -28.95 23.76
N ALA A 226 4.26 -29.97 24.30
CA ALA A 226 4.91 -30.96 25.17
C ALA A 226 5.70 -31.95 24.31
N LEU A 227 7.01 -32.03 24.53
CA LEU A 227 7.95 -32.86 23.80
C LEU A 227 8.39 -34.02 24.67
N SER A 228 8.17 -35.24 24.26
CA SER A 228 8.64 -36.43 25.03
C SER A 228 10.17 -36.48 25.06
N ARG A 229 10.78 -36.29 23.92
CA ARG A 229 12.25 -36.20 23.73
C ARG A 229 12.55 -35.22 22.61
N ALA A 230 13.62 -34.44 22.77
CA ALA A 230 14.06 -33.56 21.71
C ALA A 230 15.58 -33.46 21.67
N LYS A 231 16.09 -33.15 20.47
CA LYS A 231 17.49 -32.83 20.21
C LYS A 231 17.53 -31.39 19.70
N VAL A 232 18.18 -30.52 20.42
CA VAL A 232 18.37 -29.11 20.05
C VAL A 232 19.75 -28.93 19.43
N ARG A 233 19.80 -28.33 18.27
CA ARG A 233 21.03 -27.86 17.62
C ARG A 233 21.01 -26.31 17.67
N PRO A 234 21.68 -25.67 18.64
CA PRO A 234 21.63 -24.23 18.80
C PRO A 234 21.90 -23.47 17.49
N GLY A 235 21.08 -22.48 17.17
CA GLY A 235 21.15 -21.70 15.94
C GLY A 235 20.75 -22.42 14.66
N LYS A 236 20.31 -23.69 14.73
CA LYS A 236 19.84 -24.47 13.58
C LYS A 236 18.38 -24.90 13.73
N ASP A 237 18.11 -25.86 14.60
CA ASP A 237 16.77 -26.45 14.75
C ASP A 237 16.60 -27.23 16.05
N VAL A 238 15.35 -27.58 16.37
CA VAL A 238 14.95 -28.59 17.36
C VAL A 238 14.28 -29.73 16.62
N VAL A 239 14.82 -30.93 16.74
CA VAL A 239 14.23 -32.16 16.25
C VAL A 239 13.60 -32.88 17.43
N PHE A 240 12.34 -33.27 17.33
CA PHE A 240 11.64 -33.89 18.45
C PHE A 240 10.88 -35.15 18.02
N GLY A 241 10.72 -36.05 19.01
CA GLY A 241 9.89 -37.24 18.89
C GLY A 241 8.43 -36.95 19.17
N PRO A 242 7.66 -37.91 19.76
CA PRO A 242 6.24 -37.68 20.03
C PRO A 242 5.99 -36.38 20.82
N ALA A 243 5.11 -35.55 20.28
CA ALA A 243 4.76 -34.27 20.86
C ALA A 243 3.25 -34.03 20.76
N TYR A 244 2.69 -33.31 21.71
CA TYR A 244 1.29 -32.89 21.70
C TYR A 244 1.14 -31.46 22.19
N LEU A 245 0.06 -30.81 21.75
CA LEU A 245 -0.22 -29.45 22.10
C LEU A 245 -1.03 -29.36 23.37
N VAL A 246 -0.62 -28.44 24.26
CA VAL A 246 -1.35 -28.09 25.49
C VAL A 246 -1.74 -26.63 25.41
N VAL A 247 -2.99 -26.30 25.68
CA VAL A 247 -3.52 -24.94 25.71
C VAL A 247 -4.27 -24.72 27.02
N ALA A 248 -3.90 -23.70 27.78
CA ALA A 248 -4.44 -23.44 29.10
C ALA A 248 -4.42 -24.70 30.02
N ASP A 249 -3.29 -25.41 30.00
CA ASP A 249 -3.03 -26.68 30.73
C ASP A 249 -3.93 -27.86 30.32
N VAL A 250 -4.75 -27.73 29.27
CA VAL A 250 -5.56 -28.79 28.72
C VAL A 250 -4.83 -29.44 27.53
N PRO A 251 -4.45 -30.73 27.56
CA PRO A 251 -3.86 -31.41 26.44
C PRO A 251 -4.89 -31.59 25.32
N LEU A 252 -4.57 -31.13 24.13
CA LEU A 252 -5.40 -31.32 22.94
C LEU A 252 -5.10 -32.68 22.26
N PRO A 253 -6.09 -33.33 21.62
CA PRO A 253 -5.93 -34.61 20.94
C PRO A 253 -5.15 -34.47 19.62
N LEU A 254 -4.23 -33.53 19.53
CA LEU A 254 -3.35 -33.29 18.40
C LEU A 254 -1.95 -33.75 18.77
N ALA A 255 -1.59 -34.97 18.39
CA ALA A 255 -0.27 -35.54 18.59
C ALA A 255 0.49 -35.70 17.26
N ILE A 256 1.77 -35.33 17.30
CA ILE A 256 2.69 -35.44 16.18
C ILE A 256 3.76 -36.48 16.56
N PRO A 257 3.92 -37.57 15.80
CA PRO A 257 4.87 -38.63 16.18
C PRO A 257 6.32 -38.15 16.03
N TYR A 258 6.61 -37.24 15.11
CA TYR A 258 7.93 -36.71 14.82
C TYR A 258 7.85 -35.34 14.12
N GLY A 259 8.74 -34.41 14.49
CA GLY A 259 8.78 -33.10 13.86
C GLY A 259 10.08 -32.34 14.11
N PHE A 260 10.16 -31.12 13.57
CA PHE A 260 11.26 -30.22 13.82
C PHE A 260 10.81 -28.76 13.76
N PHE A 261 11.50 -27.90 14.52
CA PHE A 261 11.37 -26.44 14.45
C PHE A 261 12.71 -25.86 14.04
N PRO A 262 12.80 -25.09 12.95
CA PRO A 262 14.03 -24.41 12.59
C PRO A 262 14.22 -23.15 13.44
N PHE A 263 15.41 -22.95 14.00
CA PHE A 263 15.87 -21.69 14.59
C PHE A 263 16.59 -20.88 13.51
N SER A 264 15.88 -20.32 12.59
CA SER A 264 16.53 -19.59 11.52
C SER A 264 16.04 -18.15 11.49
N LYS A 265 16.96 -17.19 11.57
CA LYS A 265 16.69 -15.78 11.24
C LYS A 265 16.44 -15.58 9.74
N LYS A 266 16.64 -16.62 8.94
CA LYS A 266 16.41 -16.65 7.48
C LYS A 266 15.10 -17.36 7.20
N TYR A 267 14.51 -17.04 6.05
CA TYR A 267 13.35 -17.78 5.53
C TYR A 267 13.67 -19.27 5.46
N SER A 268 12.78 -20.07 5.97
CA SER A 268 12.84 -21.53 5.85
C SER A 268 11.62 -22.05 5.12
N SER A 269 11.82 -23.04 4.26
CA SER A 269 10.73 -23.76 3.59
C SER A 269 9.98 -24.64 4.59
N GLY A 270 8.66 -24.81 4.39
CA GLY A 270 7.86 -25.62 5.29
C GLY A 270 6.43 -25.82 4.82
N PHE A 271 5.73 -26.74 5.48
CA PHE A 271 4.32 -27.01 5.24
C PHE A 271 3.44 -25.93 5.87
N ILE A 272 2.39 -25.54 5.16
CA ILE A 272 1.32 -24.68 5.65
C ILE A 272 0.14 -25.58 5.98
N MET A 273 -0.30 -25.56 7.23
CA MET A 273 -1.42 -26.39 7.69
C MET A 273 -2.73 -25.86 7.10
N PRO A 274 -3.59 -26.75 6.58
CA PRO A 274 -4.88 -26.38 6.05
C PRO A 274 -5.84 -25.93 7.15
N THR A 275 -6.71 -24.97 6.84
CA THR A 275 -7.90 -24.69 7.64
C THR A 275 -9.00 -25.66 7.27
N TYR A 276 -9.75 -26.13 8.26
CA TYR A 276 -10.87 -27.04 8.07
C TYR A 276 -12.18 -26.39 8.52
N GLY A 277 -13.27 -26.86 7.96
CA GLY A 277 -14.62 -26.38 8.29
C GLY A 277 -15.65 -27.02 7.39
N ASP A 278 -16.87 -26.50 7.45
CA ASP A 278 -17.98 -26.97 6.64
C ASP A 278 -18.70 -25.81 5.96
N GLU A 279 -19.29 -26.09 4.83
CA GLU A 279 -20.12 -25.19 4.05
C GLU A 279 -21.34 -25.93 3.50
N SER A 280 -22.51 -25.31 3.60
CA SER A 280 -23.78 -25.93 3.22
C SER A 280 -23.85 -26.39 1.77
N THR A 281 -23.21 -25.67 0.84
CA THR A 281 -23.30 -25.93 -0.61
C THR A 281 -22.25 -26.89 -1.12
N ARG A 282 -21.03 -26.92 -0.54
CA ARG A 282 -19.87 -27.71 -1.00
C ARG A 282 -19.42 -28.78 -0.02
N GLY A 283 -19.99 -28.82 1.20
CA GLY A 283 -19.67 -29.77 2.26
C GLY A 283 -18.44 -29.41 3.06
N PHE A 284 -17.84 -30.40 3.73
CA PHE A 284 -16.60 -30.19 4.49
C PHE A 284 -15.44 -29.79 3.59
N TYR A 285 -14.57 -28.94 4.10
CA TYR A 285 -13.40 -28.48 3.35
C TYR A 285 -12.10 -28.56 4.14
N LEU A 286 -11.02 -28.72 3.39
CA LEU A 286 -9.65 -28.40 3.79
C LEU A 286 -9.15 -27.32 2.83
N ARG A 287 -8.75 -26.14 3.34
CA ARG A 287 -8.39 -24.98 2.55
C ARG A 287 -7.07 -24.38 2.99
N ASP A 288 -6.44 -23.66 2.04
CA ASP A 288 -5.22 -22.89 2.28
C ASP A 288 -4.06 -23.73 2.85
N GLY A 289 -4.12 -25.06 2.65
CA GLY A 289 -3.04 -25.99 2.98
C GLY A 289 -2.05 -26.11 1.83
N GLY A 290 -0.75 -26.25 2.13
CA GLY A 290 0.23 -26.38 1.08
C GLY A 290 1.68 -26.31 1.53
N TYR A 291 2.53 -25.72 0.71
CA TYR A 291 3.95 -25.64 0.98
C TYR A 291 4.53 -24.27 0.64
N TYR A 292 5.33 -23.75 1.55
CA TYR A 292 6.09 -22.53 1.38
C TYR A 292 7.53 -22.85 0.98
N PHE A 293 7.99 -22.35 -0.15
CA PHE A 293 9.33 -22.46 -0.65
C PHE A 293 10.12 -21.16 -0.39
N ALA A 294 11.08 -21.22 0.50
CA ALA A 294 12.06 -20.17 0.70
C ALA A 294 13.17 -20.31 -0.34
N ILE A 295 12.97 -19.77 -1.55
CA ILE A 295 13.89 -19.96 -2.68
C ILE A 295 15.21 -19.24 -2.41
N ASN A 296 15.16 -17.96 -2.04
CA ASN A 296 16.35 -17.16 -1.68
C ASN A 296 15.91 -15.85 -0.98
N ASP A 297 16.86 -15.02 -0.57
CA ASP A 297 16.62 -13.74 0.11
C ASP A 297 15.80 -12.71 -0.72
N LYS A 298 15.50 -12.99 -1.99
CA LYS A 298 14.81 -12.07 -2.91
C LYS A 298 13.49 -12.60 -3.42
N TRP A 299 13.25 -13.93 -3.33
CA TRP A 299 12.10 -14.61 -3.90
C TRP A 299 11.60 -15.67 -2.96
N ASP A 300 10.30 -15.72 -2.75
CA ASP A 300 9.59 -16.83 -2.12
C ASP A 300 8.53 -17.42 -3.07
N LEU A 301 7.96 -18.54 -2.71
CA LEU A 301 6.84 -19.13 -3.42
C LEU A 301 5.97 -19.89 -2.41
N LYS A 302 4.69 -19.58 -2.38
CA LYS A 302 3.67 -20.26 -1.60
C LYS A 302 2.72 -20.96 -2.57
N LEU A 303 2.60 -22.29 -2.43
CA LEU A 303 1.62 -23.09 -3.18
C LEU A 303 0.58 -23.62 -2.21
N LEU A 304 -0.69 -23.29 -2.44
CA LEU A 304 -1.81 -23.67 -1.58
C LEU A 304 -2.86 -24.43 -2.39
N GLY A 305 -3.50 -25.38 -1.74
CA GLY A 305 -4.60 -26.13 -2.28
C GLY A 305 -5.85 -26.03 -1.41
N GLU A 306 -6.99 -26.24 -2.02
CA GLU A 306 -8.27 -26.40 -1.33
C GLU A 306 -9.07 -27.54 -1.94
N ILE A 307 -9.74 -28.30 -1.10
CA ILE A 307 -10.59 -29.42 -1.50
C ILE A 307 -11.87 -29.44 -0.66
N TYR A 308 -12.96 -29.88 -1.28
CA TYR A 308 -14.27 -29.97 -0.66
C TYR A 308 -14.87 -31.34 -0.91
N THR A 309 -15.65 -31.84 0.05
CA THR A 309 -16.22 -33.20 -0.03
C THR A 309 -17.16 -33.43 -1.22
N LYS A 310 -17.87 -32.40 -1.71
CA LYS A 310 -18.71 -32.49 -2.93
C LYS A 310 -17.91 -32.37 -4.24
N GLY A 311 -16.57 -32.41 -4.16
CA GLY A 311 -15.68 -32.50 -5.31
C GLY A 311 -15.28 -31.17 -5.93
N SER A 312 -15.51 -30.04 -5.26
CA SER A 312 -14.87 -28.75 -5.59
C SER A 312 -13.42 -28.78 -5.17
N TRP A 313 -12.55 -28.12 -5.94
CA TRP A 313 -11.14 -27.99 -5.61
C TRP A 313 -10.55 -26.69 -6.17
N GLY A 314 -9.44 -26.27 -5.61
CA GLY A 314 -8.73 -25.07 -6.05
C GLY A 314 -7.24 -25.17 -5.79
N LEU A 315 -6.48 -24.43 -6.57
CA LEU A 315 -5.03 -24.24 -6.41
C LEU A 315 -4.71 -22.76 -6.46
N SER A 316 -3.82 -22.31 -5.59
CA SER A 316 -3.28 -20.97 -5.64
C SER A 316 -1.77 -20.94 -5.47
N ALA A 317 -1.14 -19.98 -6.13
CA ALA A 317 0.29 -19.72 -6.05
C ALA A 317 0.50 -18.25 -5.73
N ALA A 318 1.27 -17.97 -4.70
CA ALA A 318 1.65 -16.62 -4.32
C ALA A 318 3.18 -16.52 -4.23
N THR A 319 3.75 -15.45 -4.73
CA THR A 319 5.18 -15.18 -4.63
C THR A 319 5.40 -13.70 -4.37
N ASN A 320 6.31 -13.41 -3.45
CA ASN A 320 6.82 -12.07 -3.22
C ASN A 320 8.26 -12.01 -3.69
N TYR A 321 8.62 -10.90 -4.30
CA TYR A 321 9.99 -10.69 -4.73
C TYR A 321 10.43 -9.27 -4.44
N ARG A 322 11.68 -9.12 -3.96
CA ARG A 322 12.24 -7.83 -3.59
C ARG A 322 13.75 -7.80 -3.78
N LYS A 323 14.22 -6.75 -4.42
CA LYS A 323 15.64 -6.39 -4.46
C LYS A 323 15.79 -4.94 -4.00
N ARG A 324 16.44 -4.73 -2.84
CA ARG A 324 16.61 -3.39 -2.24
C ARG A 324 17.17 -2.41 -3.27
N TYR A 325 16.59 -1.20 -3.32
CA TYR A 325 16.94 -0.12 -4.23
C TYR A 325 16.79 -0.45 -5.73
N ARG A 326 16.10 -1.52 -6.10
CA ARG A 326 15.81 -1.85 -7.50
C ARG A 326 14.34 -2.06 -7.77
N TYR A 327 13.72 -3.05 -7.16
CA TYR A 327 12.30 -3.37 -7.37
C TYR A 327 11.73 -4.18 -6.21
N SER A 328 10.42 -4.14 -6.13
CA SER A 328 9.60 -5.02 -5.29
C SER A 328 8.31 -5.37 -6.01
N GLY A 329 7.74 -6.51 -5.68
CA GLY A 329 6.47 -6.91 -6.23
C GLY A 329 5.96 -8.19 -5.61
N SER A 330 4.70 -8.51 -5.94
CA SER A 330 4.02 -9.74 -5.56
C SER A 330 3.23 -10.26 -6.75
N PHE A 331 3.11 -11.55 -6.85
CA PHE A 331 2.24 -12.22 -7.80
C PHE A 331 1.37 -13.22 -7.07
N TYR A 332 0.09 -13.23 -7.38
CA TYR A 332 -0.88 -14.19 -6.90
C TYR A 332 -1.68 -14.72 -8.08
N GLY A 333 -1.76 -16.04 -8.20
CA GLY A 333 -2.59 -16.72 -9.16
C GLY A 333 -3.45 -17.78 -8.46
N SER A 334 -4.72 -17.85 -8.78
CA SER A 334 -5.64 -18.83 -8.22
C SER A 334 -6.56 -19.37 -9.29
N TYR A 335 -6.81 -20.67 -9.24
CA TYR A 335 -7.76 -21.37 -10.08
C TYR A 335 -8.69 -22.21 -9.20
N GLN A 336 -9.99 -22.17 -9.48
CA GLN A 336 -11.03 -22.89 -8.74
C GLN A 336 -11.98 -23.61 -9.70
N ASP A 337 -12.28 -24.87 -9.42
CA ASP A 337 -13.35 -25.68 -10.03
C ASP A 337 -14.43 -25.90 -8.97
N THR A 338 -15.45 -25.07 -9.00
CA THR A 338 -16.53 -25.05 -8.02
C THR A 338 -17.70 -25.88 -8.53
N LYS A 339 -18.13 -26.86 -7.74
CA LYS A 339 -19.31 -27.67 -7.95
C LYS A 339 -20.28 -27.43 -6.80
N THR A 340 -21.51 -27.06 -7.13
CA THR A 340 -22.59 -26.86 -6.16
C THR A 340 -23.74 -27.76 -6.49
N GLY A 341 -24.49 -28.20 -5.47
CA GLY A 341 -25.53 -29.21 -5.61
C GLY A 341 -24.97 -30.64 -5.77
N ASP A 342 -25.84 -31.61 -5.87
CA ASP A 342 -25.48 -33.00 -6.02
C ASP A 342 -25.59 -33.42 -7.50
N LYS A 343 -24.61 -34.21 -7.96
CA LYS A 343 -24.52 -34.63 -9.37
C LYS A 343 -25.76 -35.43 -9.79
N GLY A 344 -26.45 -34.95 -10.80
CA GLY A 344 -27.71 -35.53 -11.30
C GLY A 344 -28.97 -34.85 -10.80
N MET A 345 -28.86 -33.87 -9.89
CA MET A 345 -29.98 -33.04 -9.44
C MET A 345 -30.07 -31.76 -10.26
N PRO A 346 -31.27 -31.11 -10.37
CA PRO A 346 -31.47 -29.88 -11.16
C PRO A 346 -30.66 -28.68 -10.68
N ASP A 347 -30.22 -28.69 -9.42
CA ASP A 347 -29.44 -27.65 -8.77
C ASP A 347 -27.93 -27.83 -8.98
N PHE A 348 -27.49 -28.91 -9.68
CA PHE A 348 -26.09 -29.13 -9.97
C PHE A 348 -25.52 -28.07 -10.89
N SER A 349 -24.50 -27.40 -10.45
CA SER A 349 -23.73 -26.42 -11.23
C SER A 349 -22.25 -26.67 -11.10
N ARG A 350 -21.53 -26.53 -12.22
CA ARG A 350 -20.06 -26.55 -12.25
C ARG A 350 -19.52 -25.29 -12.89
N GLN A 351 -18.67 -24.59 -12.19
CA GLN A 351 -18.11 -23.31 -12.62
C GLN A 351 -16.61 -23.27 -12.40
N GLN A 352 -15.88 -22.95 -13.46
CA GLN A 352 -14.44 -22.75 -13.43
C GLN A 352 -14.13 -21.25 -13.36
N SER A 353 -13.31 -20.88 -12.41
CA SER A 353 -12.94 -19.47 -12.19
C SER A 353 -11.46 -19.33 -11.87
N PHE A 354 -10.88 -18.18 -12.25
CA PHE A 354 -9.50 -17.90 -11.94
C PHE A 354 -9.31 -16.42 -11.61
N LYS A 355 -8.23 -16.13 -10.89
CA LYS A 355 -7.82 -14.77 -10.53
C LYS A 355 -6.31 -14.64 -10.66
N ILE A 356 -5.87 -13.53 -11.20
CA ILE A 356 -4.46 -13.15 -11.31
C ILE A 356 -4.31 -11.76 -10.74
N GLN A 357 -3.43 -11.62 -9.78
CA GLN A 357 -3.00 -10.34 -9.24
C GLN A 357 -1.49 -10.22 -9.38
N TRP A 358 -1.03 -9.11 -9.90
CA TRP A 358 0.38 -8.83 -10.00
C TRP A 358 0.66 -7.37 -9.68
N SER A 359 1.46 -7.16 -8.67
CA SER A 359 1.96 -5.86 -8.29
C SER A 359 3.46 -5.81 -8.51
N HIS A 360 3.91 -4.82 -9.25
CA HIS A 360 5.34 -4.57 -9.47
C HIS A 360 5.63 -3.08 -9.36
N ARG A 361 6.67 -2.75 -8.63
CA ARG A 361 7.14 -1.38 -8.51
C ARG A 361 8.67 -1.33 -8.58
N GLN A 362 9.16 -0.59 -9.54
CA GLN A 362 10.57 -0.23 -9.61
C GLN A 362 10.88 0.86 -8.59
N ASP A 363 11.99 0.72 -7.86
CA ASP A 363 12.47 1.73 -6.92
C ASP A 363 13.04 2.93 -7.70
N SER A 364 12.76 4.15 -7.25
CA SER A 364 13.28 5.38 -7.87
C SER A 364 14.81 5.45 -7.90
N LYS A 365 15.50 4.73 -6.98
CA LYS A 365 16.96 4.61 -6.95
C LYS A 365 17.52 3.64 -7.97
N ALA A 366 16.66 2.80 -8.60
CA ALA A 366 17.11 1.82 -9.61
C ALA A 366 17.54 2.48 -10.92
N SER A 367 16.81 3.50 -11.32
CA SER A 367 17.11 4.34 -12.49
C SER A 367 16.49 5.72 -12.29
N PRO A 368 17.24 6.81 -12.45
CA PRO A 368 16.70 8.15 -12.40
C PRO A 368 15.90 8.51 -13.68
N TYR A 369 16.04 7.73 -14.73
CA TYR A 369 15.47 8.04 -16.06
C TYR A 369 14.31 7.15 -16.45
N SER A 370 14.17 5.97 -15.87
CA SER A 370 13.10 5.03 -16.24
C SER A 370 12.36 4.51 -15.02
N SER A 371 11.08 4.28 -15.19
CA SER A 371 10.19 3.70 -14.17
C SER A 371 9.34 2.60 -14.77
N LEU A 372 9.10 1.55 -14.03
CA LEU A 372 8.19 0.47 -14.36
C LEU A 372 7.29 0.21 -13.16
N ALA A 373 5.99 0.22 -13.39
CA ALA A 373 4.99 -0.14 -12.39
C ALA A 373 3.91 -1.02 -13.02
N ALA A 374 3.44 -2.01 -12.28
CA ALA A 374 2.32 -2.85 -12.68
C ALA A 374 1.39 -3.06 -11.49
N SER A 375 0.10 -2.95 -11.76
CA SER A 375 -0.99 -3.28 -10.84
C SER A 375 -2.03 -4.03 -11.64
N VAL A 376 -1.92 -5.35 -11.67
CA VAL A 376 -2.83 -6.22 -12.41
C VAL A 376 -3.76 -6.91 -11.42
N ASN A 377 -5.07 -6.76 -11.65
CA ASN A 377 -6.12 -7.45 -10.89
C ASN A 377 -7.15 -7.97 -11.88
N PHE A 378 -6.91 -9.15 -12.39
CA PHE A 378 -7.74 -9.80 -13.38
C PHE A 378 -8.40 -11.05 -12.80
N ALA A 379 -9.70 -11.21 -12.99
CA ALA A 379 -10.41 -12.41 -12.56
C ALA A 379 -11.61 -12.67 -13.48
N THR A 380 -12.05 -13.93 -13.53
CA THR A 380 -13.35 -14.26 -14.14
C THR A 380 -14.49 -13.61 -13.36
N SER A 381 -15.55 -13.23 -14.04
CA SER A 381 -16.71 -12.52 -13.43
C SER A 381 -17.36 -13.30 -12.29
N SER A 382 -17.23 -14.63 -12.29
CA SER A 382 -17.77 -15.54 -11.28
C SER A 382 -16.84 -15.76 -10.09
N TYR A 383 -15.58 -15.36 -10.16
CA TYR A 383 -14.57 -15.74 -9.15
C TYR A 383 -14.97 -15.34 -7.73
N GLU A 384 -15.36 -14.09 -7.51
CA GLU A 384 -15.67 -13.60 -6.16
C GLU A 384 -16.94 -14.23 -5.58
N ARG A 385 -17.89 -14.59 -6.43
CA ARG A 385 -19.11 -15.31 -6.00
C ARG A 385 -18.84 -16.74 -5.59
N ASN A 386 -17.76 -17.34 -6.10
CA ASN A 386 -17.38 -18.72 -5.83
C ASN A 386 -16.29 -18.83 -4.74
N ASN A 387 -15.56 -17.75 -4.49
CA ASN A 387 -14.49 -17.76 -3.50
C ASN A 387 -15.03 -17.52 -2.10
N LEU A 388 -14.79 -18.47 -1.19
CA LEU A 388 -15.31 -18.41 0.16
C LEU A 388 -14.81 -17.19 0.95
N ASN A 389 -13.57 -16.75 0.73
CA ASN A 389 -13.03 -15.57 1.40
C ASN A 389 -13.76 -14.29 0.95
N SER A 390 -14.13 -14.22 -0.32
CA SER A 390 -14.85 -13.06 -0.88
C SER A 390 -16.29 -12.98 -0.42
N LEU A 391 -16.95 -14.11 -0.20
CA LEU A 391 -18.33 -14.16 0.31
C LEU A 391 -18.51 -13.50 1.69
N TYR A 392 -17.45 -13.44 2.49
CA TYR A 392 -17.47 -12.78 3.80
C TYR A 392 -16.84 -11.38 3.79
N ASN A 393 -16.49 -10.87 2.61
CA ASN A 393 -15.98 -9.51 2.43
C ASN A 393 -16.92 -8.72 1.51
N PRO A 394 -17.86 -7.93 2.07
CA PRO A 394 -18.83 -7.18 1.30
C PRO A 394 -18.20 -6.22 0.30
N GLN A 395 -17.07 -5.61 0.63
CA GLN A 395 -16.36 -4.69 -0.27
C GLN A 395 -15.85 -5.41 -1.51
N THR A 396 -15.29 -6.61 -1.34
CA THR A 396 -14.82 -7.42 -2.47
C THR A 396 -15.99 -7.96 -3.28
N LEU A 397 -17.06 -8.39 -2.62
CA LEU A 397 -18.24 -8.95 -3.28
C LEU A 397 -19.04 -7.89 -4.04
N SER A 398 -19.15 -6.67 -3.50
CA SER A 398 -19.84 -5.54 -4.15
C SER A 398 -19.01 -4.83 -5.23
N GLN A 399 -17.76 -5.19 -5.41
CA GLN A 399 -16.90 -4.60 -6.42
C GLN A 399 -17.36 -5.02 -7.82
N THR A 400 -18.01 -4.10 -8.53
CA THR A 400 -18.52 -4.34 -9.89
C THR A 400 -17.48 -4.12 -10.97
N THR A 401 -16.43 -3.35 -10.68
CA THR A 401 -15.38 -3.01 -11.64
C THR A 401 -14.00 -3.36 -11.11
N ARG A 402 -13.12 -3.82 -12.02
CA ARG A 402 -11.71 -4.09 -11.75
C ARG A 402 -10.84 -3.38 -12.76
N THR A 403 -9.80 -2.77 -12.28
CA THR A 403 -8.82 -2.08 -13.11
C THR A 403 -7.47 -2.77 -13.02
N SER A 404 -6.81 -2.90 -14.16
CA SER A 404 -5.43 -3.39 -14.24
C SER A 404 -4.63 -2.43 -15.09
N SER A 405 -3.43 -2.10 -14.65
CA SER A 405 -2.54 -1.23 -15.40
C SER A 405 -1.10 -1.70 -15.33
N VAL A 406 -0.41 -1.59 -16.45
CA VAL A 406 1.04 -1.74 -16.53
C VAL A 406 1.57 -0.47 -17.17
N SER A 407 2.49 0.21 -16.52
CA SER A 407 3.06 1.47 -16.99
C SER A 407 4.58 1.40 -17.02
N TRP A 408 5.12 1.81 -18.13
CA TRP A 408 6.55 2.03 -18.31
C TRP A 408 6.79 3.46 -18.75
N GLY A 409 7.79 4.09 -18.19
CA GLY A 409 8.16 5.45 -18.57
C GLY A 409 9.66 5.65 -18.61
N THR A 410 10.12 6.48 -19.52
CA THR A 410 11.50 6.92 -19.58
C THR A 410 11.59 8.40 -19.93
N ASN A 411 12.56 9.07 -19.31
CA ASN A 411 12.77 10.51 -19.47
C ASN A 411 14.21 10.79 -19.93
N PHE A 412 14.34 11.44 -21.07
CA PHE A 412 15.59 11.92 -21.64
C PHE A 412 15.76 13.41 -21.31
N SER A 413 16.24 13.69 -20.11
CA SER A 413 16.34 15.06 -19.59
C SER A 413 17.20 16.00 -20.44
N SER A 414 18.19 15.47 -21.17
CA SER A 414 19.08 16.25 -22.06
C SER A 414 18.33 16.93 -23.21
N ILE A 415 17.28 16.32 -23.72
CA ILE A 415 16.46 16.84 -24.83
C ILE A 415 15.03 17.16 -24.40
N GLY A 416 14.71 16.97 -23.12
CA GLY A 416 13.37 17.20 -22.59
C GLY A 416 12.30 16.27 -23.14
N LEU A 417 12.68 15.08 -23.62
CA LEU A 417 11.77 14.07 -24.18
C LEU A 417 11.40 13.06 -23.10
N SER A 418 10.11 12.83 -22.91
CA SER A 418 9.59 11.73 -22.10
C SER A 418 8.73 10.80 -22.95
N LEU A 419 8.94 9.51 -22.78
CA LEU A 419 8.17 8.43 -23.39
C LEU A 419 7.49 7.66 -22.28
N SER A 420 6.21 7.38 -22.43
CA SER A 420 5.48 6.47 -21.54
C SER A 420 4.59 5.53 -22.33
N ALA A 421 4.59 4.28 -21.97
CA ALA A 421 3.72 3.26 -22.51
C ALA A 421 2.87 2.68 -21.38
N THR A 422 1.56 2.63 -21.57
CA THR A 422 0.63 2.04 -20.63
C THR A 422 -0.23 0.97 -21.29
N ALA A 423 -0.55 -0.05 -20.53
CA ALA A 423 -1.57 -1.02 -20.85
C ALA A 423 -2.63 -0.95 -19.75
N ASN A 424 -3.87 -0.68 -20.12
CA ASN A 424 -4.98 -0.56 -19.17
C ASN A 424 -6.09 -1.55 -19.53
N LEU A 425 -6.56 -2.26 -18.52
CA LEU A 425 -7.67 -3.19 -18.65
C LEU A 425 -8.69 -2.88 -17.57
N ASN A 426 -9.91 -2.58 -17.99
CA ASN A 426 -11.05 -2.39 -17.11
C ASN A 426 -12.07 -3.50 -17.35
N GLN A 427 -12.38 -4.24 -16.29
CA GLN A 427 -13.41 -5.28 -16.32
C GLN A 427 -14.65 -4.79 -15.58
N ASN A 428 -15.82 -4.96 -16.17
CA ASN A 428 -17.10 -4.83 -15.49
C ASN A 428 -17.63 -6.23 -15.19
N MET A 429 -17.74 -6.55 -13.93
CA MET A 429 -18.12 -7.90 -13.47
C MET A 429 -19.62 -8.14 -13.56
N SER A 430 -20.46 -7.08 -13.64
CA SER A 430 -21.91 -7.21 -13.72
C SER A 430 -22.38 -7.72 -15.08
N ASP A 431 -21.74 -7.27 -16.16
CA ASP A 431 -22.10 -7.61 -17.54
C ASP A 431 -21.01 -8.35 -18.31
N SER A 432 -19.92 -8.72 -17.62
CA SER A 432 -18.72 -9.41 -18.15
C SER A 432 -18.09 -8.68 -19.34
N SER A 433 -18.16 -7.35 -19.35
CA SER A 433 -17.49 -6.54 -20.38
C SER A 433 -16.06 -6.19 -19.98
N ILE A 434 -15.22 -6.10 -21.00
CA ILE A 434 -13.80 -5.76 -20.87
C ILE A 434 -13.49 -4.60 -21.80
N ALA A 435 -12.92 -3.54 -21.24
CA ALA A 435 -12.31 -2.46 -21.99
C ALA A 435 -10.78 -2.57 -21.84
N LEU A 436 -10.10 -2.88 -22.93
CA LEU A 436 -8.65 -3.04 -22.97
C LEU A 436 -8.05 -1.96 -23.87
N THR A 437 -7.05 -1.24 -23.36
CA THR A 437 -6.22 -0.31 -24.12
C THR A 437 -4.78 -0.81 -24.11
N LEU A 438 -4.22 -1.14 -25.29
CA LEU A 438 -2.89 -1.75 -25.42
C LEU A 438 -2.33 -1.60 -26.83
N PRO A 439 -1.18 -0.95 -27.02
CA PRO A 439 -0.54 -0.03 -26.08
C PRO A 439 -1.23 1.34 -26.10
N ASP A 440 -1.01 2.12 -25.04
CA ASP A 440 -1.20 3.55 -25.03
C ASP A 440 0.18 4.20 -24.88
N LEU A 441 0.78 4.59 -25.98
CA LEU A 441 2.11 5.18 -26.04
C LEU A 441 1.98 6.69 -26.08
N ASN A 442 2.56 7.36 -25.08
CA ASN A 442 2.63 8.80 -25.01
C ASN A 442 4.07 9.28 -25.20
N ILE A 443 4.25 10.21 -26.11
CA ILE A 443 5.50 10.88 -26.44
C ILE A 443 5.34 12.35 -26.07
N SER A 444 6.10 12.86 -25.12
CA SER A 444 5.99 14.24 -24.69
C SER A 444 7.35 14.94 -24.77
N LEU A 445 7.39 16.03 -25.52
CA LEU A 445 8.53 16.93 -25.54
C LEU A 445 8.21 18.12 -24.63
N SER A 446 9.03 18.29 -23.62
CA SER A 446 8.90 19.38 -22.65
C SER A 446 8.93 20.74 -23.35
N ARG A 447 8.36 21.75 -22.69
CA ARG A 447 8.37 23.12 -23.18
C ARG A 447 9.79 23.57 -23.54
N PHE A 448 9.98 24.02 -24.76
CA PHE A 448 11.21 24.64 -25.25
C PHE A 448 10.92 25.98 -25.88
N TYR A 449 11.94 26.81 -25.99
CA TYR A 449 11.83 28.17 -26.50
C TYR A 449 12.65 28.27 -27.80
N PRO A 450 12.03 28.04 -28.98
CA PRO A 450 12.76 27.94 -30.24
C PRO A 450 13.46 29.26 -30.65
N PHE A 451 12.93 30.37 -30.20
CA PHE A 451 13.45 31.71 -30.57
C PHE A 451 14.37 32.32 -29.49
N LYS A 452 14.68 31.56 -28.42
CA LYS A 452 15.55 32.09 -27.36
C LYS A 452 17.01 32.17 -27.82
N ARG A 453 17.60 33.37 -27.69
CA ARG A 453 19.02 33.56 -27.99
C ARG A 453 19.93 32.72 -27.11
N ARG A 454 20.94 32.08 -27.68
CA ARG A 454 21.92 31.29 -26.92
C ARG A 454 22.78 32.18 -25.98
N HIS A 455 23.08 33.39 -26.36
CA HIS A 455 23.85 34.37 -25.60
C HIS A 455 23.02 35.67 -25.49
N ALA A 456 22.12 35.71 -24.50
CA ALA A 456 21.25 36.85 -24.29
C ALA A 456 21.99 37.94 -23.54
N VAL A 457 22.10 39.15 -24.17
CA VAL A 457 22.54 40.35 -23.51
C VAL A 457 21.33 41.30 -23.41
N GLY A 458 21.03 41.78 -22.19
CA GLY A 458 19.89 42.63 -21.90
C GLY A 458 18.58 41.85 -21.63
N ALA A 459 17.45 42.56 -21.59
CA ALA A 459 16.15 41.99 -21.30
C ALA A 459 15.67 41.01 -22.39
N GLU A 460 14.93 39.98 -21.99
CA GLU A 460 14.31 39.02 -22.92
C GLU A 460 13.31 39.75 -23.83
N ARG A 461 13.44 39.51 -25.14
CA ARG A 461 12.53 40.04 -26.15
C ARG A 461 11.21 39.26 -26.15
N TRP A 462 10.13 39.85 -26.65
CA TRP A 462 8.79 39.23 -26.62
C TRP A 462 8.74 37.87 -27.31
N TYR A 463 9.43 37.68 -28.45
CA TYR A 463 9.45 36.40 -29.17
C TYR A 463 10.28 35.32 -28.49
N GLU A 464 11.23 35.68 -27.60
CA GLU A 464 11.99 34.72 -26.79
C GLU A 464 11.14 34.04 -25.70
N LYS A 465 9.98 34.63 -25.38
CA LYS A 465 9.00 34.09 -24.45
C LYS A 465 7.99 33.14 -25.09
N ILE A 466 8.10 32.95 -26.42
CA ILE A 466 7.26 31.96 -27.12
C ILE A 466 7.80 30.57 -26.86
N ALA A 467 6.97 29.75 -26.26
CA ALA A 467 7.26 28.39 -25.92
C ALA A 467 6.44 27.43 -26.81
N VAL A 468 7.06 26.35 -27.20
CA VAL A 468 6.43 25.26 -27.94
C VAL A 468 6.61 23.98 -27.12
N SER A 469 5.62 23.14 -27.09
CA SER A 469 5.73 21.77 -26.59
C SER A 469 5.03 20.83 -27.56
N TYR A 470 5.25 19.54 -27.42
CA TYR A 470 4.64 18.52 -28.26
C TYR A 470 4.20 17.35 -27.41
N THR A 471 3.02 16.81 -27.74
CA THR A 471 2.53 15.55 -27.18
C THR A 471 1.96 14.70 -28.29
N GLY A 472 2.55 13.53 -28.49
CA GLY A 472 2.05 12.48 -29.37
C GLY A 472 1.46 11.34 -28.55
N GLN A 473 0.33 10.80 -29.00
CA GLN A 473 -0.29 9.62 -28.40
C GLN A 473 -0.65 8.63 -29.50
N ILE A 474 -0.21 7.39 -29.33
CA ILE A 474 -0.60 6.25 -30.16
C ILE A 474 -1.34 5.29 -29.25
N SER A 475 -2.59 5.00 -29.57
CA SER A 475 -3.39 4.16 -28.70
C SER A 475 -4.27 3.20 -29.50
N ASN A 476 -4.42 2.00 -28.95
CA ASN A 476 -5.33 0.98 -29.47
C ASN A 476 -6.26 0.55 -28.34
N SER A 477 -7.54 0.51 -28.57
CA SER A 477 -8.51 0.08 -27.56
C SER A 477 -9.60 -0.80 -28.12
N ILE A 478 -10.09 -1.71 -27.28
CA ILE A 478 -11.26 -2.55 -27.59
C ILE A 478 -12.19 -2.57 -26.37
N ASN A 479 -13.49 -2.55 -26.65
CA ASN A 479 -14.52 -2.82 -25.67
C ASN A 479 -15.34 -4.02 -26.15
N THR A 480 -15.28 -5.12 -25.41
CA THR A 480 -15.87 -6.40 -25.82
C THR A 480 -16.27 -7.23 -24.61
N LYS A 481 -16.89 -8.38 -24.82
CA LYS A 481 -17.18 -9.36 -23.79
C LYS A 481 -15.96 -10.23 -23.51
N GLU A 482 -15.86 -10.75 -22.27
CA GLU A 482 -14.76 -11.59 -21.80
C GLU A 482 -14.48 -12.78 -22.72
N ASP A 483 -15.52 -13.43 -23.25
CA ASP A 483 -15.44 -14.59 -24.14
C ASP A 483 -14.91 -14.25 -25.53
N ARG A 484 -15.10 -13.01 -26.02
CA ARG A 484 -14.76 -12.55 -27.35
C ARG A 484 -13.40 -11.89 -27.47
N LEU A 485 -12.77 -11.54 -26.36
CA LEU A 485 -11.51 -10.78 -26.37
C LEU A 485 -10.41 -11.46 -27.20
N PHE A 486 -10.25 -12.79 -27.03
CA PHE A 486 -9.21 -13.57 -27.72
C PHE A 486 -9.56 -13.97 -29.17
N HIS A 487 -10.79 -13.70 -29.59
CA HIS A 487 -11.26 -13.91 -30.97
C HIS A 487 -11.35 -12.59 -31.76
N SER A 488 -10.90 -11.48 -31.16
CA SER A 488 -10.97 -10.18 -31.81
C SER A 488 -9.86 -10.00 -32.86
N ASN A 489 -10.20 -9.32 -33.93
CA ASN A 489 -9.25 -8.92 -34.98
C ASN A 489 -8.75 -7.51 -34.70
N LEU A 490 -7.43 -7.32 -34.62
CA LEU A 490 -6.79 -6.04 -34.32
C LEU A 490 -7.16 -4.89 -35.26
N ILE A 491 -7.50 -5.19 -36.51
CA ILE A 491 -7.88 -4.16 -37.50
C ILE A 491 -9.38 -3.88 -37.46
N LYS A 492 -10.22 -4.93 -37.38
CA LYS A 492 -11.66 -4.80 -37.50
C LYS A 492 -12.38 -4.49 -36.21
N ASN A 493 -11.93 -5.04 -35.10
CA ASN A 493 -12.61 -4.94 -33.80
C ASN A 493 -12.00 -3.90 -32.88
N TRP A 494 -10.73 -3.56 -33.07
CA TRP A 494 -10.02 -2.58 -32.25
C TRP A 494 -10.14 -1.19 -32.84
N ARG A 495 -10.22 -0.19 -31.97
CA ARG A 495 -10.11 1.22 -32.32
C ARG A 495 -8.65 1.61 -32.25
N ASN A 496 -8.07 1.91 -33.39
CA ASN A 496 -6.67 2.29 -33.50
C ASN A 496 -6.59 3.77 -33.90
N GLY A 497 -5.69 4.51 -33.28
CA GLY A 497 -5.54 5.91 -33.60
C GLY A 497 -4.25 6.52 -33.10
N MET A 498 -3.90 7.64 -33.67
CA MET A 498 -2.77 8.48 -33.27
C MET A 498 -3.25 9.92 -33.13
N GLN A 499 -2.74 10.63 -32.16
CA GLN A 499 -3.03 12.04 -31.94
C GLN A 499 -1.73 12.82 -31.70
N HIS A 500 -1.60 13.95 -32.36
CA HIS A 500 -0.53 14.91 -32.15
C HIS A 500 -1.10 16.21 -31.60
N ARG A 501 -0.51 16.76 -30.57
CA ARG A 501 -0.85 18.07 -30.02
C ARG A 501 0.38 18.93 -29.94
N ILE A 502 0.26 20.15 -30.49
CA ILE A 502 1.33 21.13 -30.52
C ILE A 502 0.80 22.44 -29.93
N PRO A 503 0.86 22.60 -28.60
CA PRO A 503 0.54 23.87 -27.97
C PRO A 503 1.71 24.85 -28.12
N ILE A 504 1.40 26.04 -28.60
CA ILE A 504 2.30 27.19 -28.72
C ILE A 504 1.78 28.26 -27.75
N SER A 505 2.57 28.71 -26.81
CA SER A 505 2.12 29.65 -25.79
C SER A 505 3.18 30.75 -25.54
N GLY A 506 2.70 31.95 -25.23
CA GLY A 506 3.53 33.05 -24.81
C GLY A 506 3.10 33.56 -23.42
N SER A 507 3.97 34.22 -22.69
CA SER A 507 3.63 34.90 -21.46
C SER A 507 4.29 36.28 -21.47
N PHE A 508 3.46 37.31 -21.43
CA PHE A 508 3.89 38.69 -21.53
C PHE A 508 3.33 39.51 -20.35
N THR A 509 4.09 40.43 -19.84
CA THR A 509 3.59 41.39 -18.87
C THR A 509 3.42 42.74 -19.57
N LEU A 510 2.18 43.18 -19.68
CA LEU A 510 1.85 44.47 -20.27
C LEU A 510 1.79 45.51 -19.15
N PHE A 511 2.40 46.70 -19.38
CA PHE A 511 2.49 47.82 -18.42
C PHE A 511 3.03 47.43 -17.03
N ASN A 512 3.77 46.32 -16.91
CA ASN A 512 4.30 45.74 -15.68
C ASN A 512 3.24 45.18 -14.70
N TYR A 513 1.95 45.18 -15.05
CA TYR A 513 0.86 44.81 -14.14
C TYR A 513 -0.10 43.77 -14.70
N ILE A 514 -0.24 43.71 -16.02
CA ILE A 514 -1.19 42.81 -16.67
C ILE A 514 -0.43 41.65 -17.31
N ASN A 515 -0.67 40.43 -16.83
CA ASN A 515 -0.11 39.25 -17.44
C ASN A 515 -1.03 38.79 -18.57
N VAL A 516 -0.48 38.76 -19.78
CA VAL A 516 -1.17 38.35 -21.00
C VAL A 516 -0.55 37.07 -21.50
N ASN A 517 -1.36 36.03 -21.67
CA ASN A 517 -0.91 34.70 -22.07
C ASN A 517 -1.71 34.25 -23.33
N PRO A 518 -1.22 34.55 -24.54
CA PRO A 518 -1.75 33.96 -25.75
C PRO A 518 -1.35 32.49 -25.84
N SER A 519 -2.25 31.65 -26.36
CA SER A 519 -1.97 30.27 -26.71
C SER A 519 -2.68 29.86 -27.99
N PHE A 520 -1.98 29.10 -28.80
CA PHE A 520 -2.48 28.46 -30.00
C PHE A 520 -2.28 26.96 -29.87
N ASN A 521 -3.34 26.19 -29.95
CA ASN A 521 -3.31 24.74 -29.82
C ASN A 521 -3.65 24.13 -31.17
N PHE A 522 -2.74 23.35 -31.70
CA PHE A 522 -2.97 22.52 -32.89
C PHE A 522 -3.08 21.07 -32.48
N THR A 523 -4.13 20.40 -32.93
CA THR A 523 -4.35 18.96 -32.68
C THR A 523 -4.64 18.28 -34.01
N ASP A 524 -3.88 17.24 -34.29
CA ASP A 524 -4.03 16.35 -35.43
C ASP A 524 -4.37 14.94 -34.94
N ARG A 525 -5.34 14.30 -35.63
CA ARG A 525 -5.81 12.96 -35.29
C ARG A 525 -5.82 12.07 -36.52
N MET A 526 -5.25 10.90 -36.37
CA MET A 526 -5.15 9.90 -37.41
C MET A 526 -5.96 8.68 -37.01
N TYR A 527 -6.81 8.23 -37.97
CA TYR A 527 -7.68 7.07 -37.81
C TYR A 527 -7.36 6.02 -38.83
N THR A 528 -7.60 4.76 -38.50
CA THR A 528 -7.37 3.61 -39.39
C THR A 528 -8.63 3.19 -40.17
N ASN A 529 -9.76 3.81 -39.84
CA ASN A 529 -11.02 3.55 -40.54
C ASN A 529 -11.95 4.78 -40.50
N LYS A 530 -12.91 4.79 -41.38
CA LYS A 530 -14.09 5.66 -41.37
C LYS A 530 -15.35 4.86 -41.62
N VAL A 531 -16.47 5.27 -41.09
CA VAL A 531 -17.77 4.61 -41.22
C VAL A 531 -18.70 5.51 -42.02
N THR A 532 -19.11 5.07 -43.19
CA THR A 532 -20.13 5.72 -44.03
C THR A 532 -21.49 5.12 -43.68
N ARG A 533 -22.47 5.97 -43.44
CA ARG A 533 -23.83 5.55 -43.08
C ARG A 533 -24.80 5.94 -44.19
N SER A 534 -25.73 5.04 -44.49
CA SER A 534 -26.83 5.25 -45.43
C SER A 534 -28.10 4.62 -44.92
N TRP A 535 -29.24 5.07 -45.39
CA TRP A 535 -30.53 4.52 -45.06
C TRP A 535 -31.01 3.55 -46.14
N ASN A 536 -31.28 2.32 -45.75
CA ASN A 536 -31.87 1.34 -46.65
C ASN A 536 -33.42 1.40 -46.54
N THR A 537 -34.07 1.94 -47.56
CA THR A 537 -35.53 2.11 -47.60
C THR A 537 -36.29 0.78 -47.63
N ALA A 538 -35.69 -0.27 -48.21
CA ALA A 538 -36.34 -1.58 -48.31
C ALA A 538 -36.37 -2.30 -46.94
N THR A 539 -35.33 -2.17 -46.13
CA THR A 539 -35.24 -2.81 -44.83
C THR A 539 -35.58 -1.86 -43.69
N GLN A 540 -35.79 -0.58 -43.98
CA GLN A 540 -35.97 0.51 -42.98
C GLN A 540 -34.94 0.49 -41.85
N LYS A 541 -33.66 0.27 -42.24
CA LYS A 541 -32.55 0.22 -41.30
C LYS A 541 -31.38 1.06 -41.81
N GLU A 542 -30.62 1.59 -40.82
CA GLU A 542 -29.34 2.18 -41.11
C GLU A 542 -28.34 1.11 -41.50
N VAL A 543 -27.66 1.33 -42.63
CA VAL A 543 -26.54 0.52 -43.08
C VAL A 543 -25.26 1.30 -42.87
N ALA A 544 -24.30 0.69 -42.20
CA ALA A 544 -22.98 1.24 -41.91
C ALA A 544 -21.93 0.45 -42.67
N ASP A 545 -21.20 1.12 -43.56
CA ASP A 545 -20.08 0.55 -44.31
C ASP A 545 -18.76 1.11 -43.74
N THR A 546 -17.80 0.24 -43.49
CA THR A 546 -16.52 0.60 -42.90
C THR A 546 -15.40 0.53 -43.91
N THR A 547 -14.84 1.66 -44.26
CA THR A 547 -13.66 1.76 -45.13
C THR A 547 -12.40 1.82 -44.28
N TYR A 548 -11.52 0.84 -44.45
CA TYR A 548 -10.23 0.80 -43.82
C TYR A 548 -9.18 1.55 -44.62
N GLY A 549 -8.36 2.33 -43.95
CA GLY A 549 -7.32 3.14 -44.53
C GLY A 549 -6.84 4.23 -43.56
N PHE A 550 -5.85 4.95 -43.97
CA PHE A 550 -5.32 6.06 -43.18
C PHE A 550 -6.16 7.32 -43.46
N HIS A 551 -6.74 7.87 -42.40
CA HIS A 551 -7.55 9.08 -42.44
C HIS A 551 -7.04 10.08 -41.42
N ASN A 552 -6.92 11.33 -41.80
CA ASN A 552 -6.41 12.41 -40.96
C ASN A 552 -7.45 13.52 -40.82
N ILE A 553 -7.65 14.01 -39.60
CA ILE A 553 -8.45 15.18 -39.28
C ILE A 553 -7.73 16.04 -38.27
N TYR A 554 -7.77 17.36 -38.45
CA TYR A 554 -7.11 18.31 -37.55
C TYR A 554 -8.07 19.39 -37.07
N ASN A 555 -7.75 19.95 -35.90
CA ASN A 555 -8.37 21.17 -35.43
C ASN A 555 -7.33 22.09 -34.77
N TRP A 556 -7.70 23.35 -34.68
CA TRP A 556 -6.93 24.32 -33.91
C TRP A 556 -7.83 25.26 -33.16
N ASP A 557 -7.35 25.78 -32.08
CA ASP A 557 -7.97 26.84 -31.29
C ASP A 557 -6.93 27.88 -30.91
N PHE A 558 -7.39 29.11 -30.80
CA PHE A 558 -6.62 30.21 -30.28
C PHE A 558 -7.26 30.73 -29.00
N SER A 559 -6.46 31.03 -27.99
CA SER A 559 -6.95 31.68 -26.80
C SER A 559 -5.95 32.72 -26.31
N ILE A 560 -6.46 33.78 -25.68
CA ILE A 560 -5.68 34.79 -25.03
C ILE A 560 -6.31 35.09 -23.66
N SER A 561 -5.50 35.03 -22.62
CA SER A 561 -5.96 35.39 -21.27
C SER A 561 -5.17 36.56 -20.74
N ALA A 562 -5.87 37.48 -20.07
CA ALA A 562 -5.29 38.63 -19.40
C ALA A 562 -5.70 38.61 -17.92
N SER A 563 -4.74 38.71 -17.02
CA SER A 563 -4.99 38.71 -15.58
C SER A 563 -4.10 39.71 -14.87
N THR A 564 -4.61 40.30 -13.78
CA THR A 564 -3.85 41.17 -12.91
C THR A 564 -4.21 40.94 -11.45
N LYS A 565 -3.45 41.54 -10.55
CA LYS A 565 -3.75 41.50 -9.11
C LYS A 565 -3.92 42.90 -8.58
N LEU A 566 -5.09 43.19 -8.03
CA LEU A 566 -5.40 44.45 -7.37
C LEU A 566 -5.32 44.24 -5.86
N TYR A 567 -4.62 45.12 -5.20
CA TYR A 567 -4.41 45.08 -3.75
C TYR A 567 -5.11 46.23 -3.08
N GLY A 568 -6.06 45.93 -2.21
CA GLY A 568 -6.65 46.88 -1.25
C GLY A 568 -6.08 46.62 0.14
N MET A 569 -5.69 47.67 0.84
CA MET A 569 -5.31 47.60 2.24
C MET A 569 -6.17 48.55 3.05
N PHE A 570 -6.88 48.00 4.03
CA PHE A 570 -7.69 48.79 4.96
C PHE A 570 -7.04 48.68 6.34
N ILE A 571 -6.76 49.85 6.93
CA ILE A 571 -6.26 49.96 8.30
C ILE A 571 -7.46 50.41 9.16
N PRO A 572 -8.01 49.54 10.03
CA PRO A 572 -9.15 49.92 10.86
C PRO A 572 -8.82 51.02 11.82
N ASN A 573 -9.81 51.90 12.10
CA ASN A 573 -9.67 52.94 13.07
C ASN A 573 -9.50 52.36 14.48
N ARG A 574 -8.39 52.63 15.12
CA ARG A 574 -8.02 52.11 16.44
C ARG A 574 -9.02 52.46 17.55
N LYS A 575 -9.70 53.60 17.42
CA LYS A 575 -10.73 54.01 18.40
C LYS A 575 -11.96 53.15 18.36
N LEU A 576 -12.30 52.56 17.19
CA LEU A 576 -13.49 51.72 17.01
C LEU A 576 -13.19 50.21 17.17
N PHE A 577 -12.02 49.77 16.73
CA PHE A 577 -11.68 48.35 16.66
C PHE A 577 -10.53 47.90 17.60
N GLY A 578 -9.98 48.87 18.39
CA GLY A 578 -8.84 48.65 19.27
C GLY A 578 -7.56 48.32 18.49
N ASP A 579 -6.49 47.99 19.22
CA ASP A 579 -5.18 47.67 18.62
C ASP A 579 -5.04 46.22 18.14
N LYS A 580 -6.08 45.42 18.26
CA LYS A 580 -6.03 43.97 17.94
C LYS A 580 -5.93 43.71 16.44
N ILE A 581 -6.63 44.48 15.60
CA ILE A 581 -6.61 44.39 14.15
C ILE A 581 -5.70 45.45 13.60
N GLN A 582 -4.58 45.06 13.00
CA GLN A 582 -3.60 45.99 12.46
C GLN A 582 -3.88 46.40 11.02
N ALA A 583 -4.29 45.47 10.18
CA ALA A 583 -4.63 45.73 8.78
C ALA A 583 -5.47 44.59 8.20
N ILE A 584 -6.31 44.91 7.24
CA ILE A 584 -7.05 43.98 6.40
C ILE A 584 -6.57 44.19 4.97
N ARG A 585 -6.11 43.08 4.34
CA ARG A 585 -5.67 43.07 2.95
C ARG A 585 -6.71 42.35 2.10
N HIS A 586 -7.22 43.00 1.09
CA HIS A 586 -8.08 42.43 0.07
C HIS A 586 -7.29 42.30 -1.23
N VAL A 587 -7.21 41.13 -1.81
CA VAL A 587 -6.57 40.87 -3.09
C VAL A 587 -7.64 40.40 -4.07
N ILE A 588 -7.85 41.15 -5.13
CA ILE A 588 -8.75 40.82 -6.23
C ILE A 588 -7.89 40.42 -7.42
N THR A 589 -8.16 39.25 -7.97
CA THR A 589 -7.48 38.76 -9.17
C THR A 589 -8.51 38.63 -10.31
N PRO A 590 -8.79 39.72 -11.05
CA PRO A 590 -9.59 39.65 -12.24
C PRO A 590 -8.82 38.96 -13.36
N SER A 591 -9.53 38.11 -14.11
CA SER A 591 -9.03 37.44 -15.31
C SER A 591 -10.10 37.44 -16.39
N VAL A 592 -9.69 37.83 -17.57
CA VAL A 592 -10.52 37.76 -18.78
C VAL A 592 -9.81 36.88 -19.79
N SER A 593 -10.51 35.95 -20.38
CA SER A 593 -9.98 35.10 -21.45
C SER A 593 -10.91 35.05 -22.65
N PHE A 594 -10.32 35.22 -23.83
CA PHE A 594 -10.99 35.03 -25.11
C PHE A 594 -10.51 33.73 -25.75
N SER A 595 -11.42 32.93 -26.26
CA SER A 595 -11.10 31.70 -27.03
C SER A 595 -11.88 31.65 -28.30
N TYR A 596 -11.23 31.19 -29.37
CA TYR A 596 -11.78 31.08 -30.71
C TYR A 596 -11.38 29.78 -31.36
N ALA A 597 -12.36 29.10 -32.01
CA ALA A 597 -12.11 28.01 -32.94
C ALA A 597 -13.07 28.12 -34.12
N PRO A 598 -12.63 27.82 -35.35
CA PRO A 598 -13.48 27.82 -36.51
C PRO A 598 -14.52 26.71 -36.50
N ASP A 599 -15.52 26.77 -37.34
CA ASP A 599 -16.48 25.69 -37.52
C ASP A 599 -15.87 24.53 -38.31
N PHE A 600 -15.49 23.48 -37.59
CA PHE A 600 -14.99 22.23 -38.18
C PHE A 600 -16.12 21.34 -38.75
N GLY A 601 -17.40 21.69 -38.52
CA GLY A 601 -18.55 21.08 -39.18
C GLY A 601 -18.78 21.56 -40.60
N ALA A 602 -18.07 22.60 -41.07
CA ALA A 602 -18.20 23.11 -42.43
C ALA A 602 -17.75 22.05 -43.45
N SER A 603 -18.48 21.99 -44.59
CA SER A 603 -18.28 20.97 -45.63
C SER A 603 -16.86 20.89 -46.17
N ARG A 604 -16.10 22.00 -46.15
CA ARG A 604 -14.70 22.08 -46.60
C ARG A 604 -13.76 21.15 -45.81
N TYR A 605 -14.09 20.77 -44.58
CA TYR A 605 -13.27 19.88 -43.78
C TYR A 605 -13.61 18.39 -43.99
N GLY A 606 -14.85 18.08 -44.43
CA GLY A 606 -15.27 16.69 -44.65
C GLY A 606 -15.37 15.84 -43.40
N TYR A 607 -15.45 16.44 -42.22
CA TYR A 607 -15.50 15.72 -40.94
C TYR A 607 -16.90 15.23 -40.57
N TYR A 608 -17.91 15.77 -41.25
CA TYR A 608 -19.32 15.46 -41.07
C TYR A 608 -20.00 15.16 -42.41
N SER A 609 -20.99 14.29 -42.36
CA SER A 609 -21.80 13.90 -43.49
C SER A 609 -23.25 13.76 -42.99
N SER A 610 -24.20 13.64 -43.93
CA SER A 610 -25.61 13.44 -43.61
C SER A 610 -26.26 12.41 -44.55
N TYR A 611 -27.29 11.74 -44.08
CA TYR A 611 -28.14 10.89 -44.93
C TYR A 611 -29.60 11.14 -44.60
N GLN A 612 -30.47 10.87 -45.57
CA GLN A 612 -31.92 10.99 -45.43
C GLN A 612 -32.47 9.71 -44.83
N ARG A 613 -33.24 9.83 -43.73
CA ARG A 613 -33.92 8.73 -43.04
C ARG A 613 -35.44 8.91 -43.27
N THR A 614 -36.07 7.88 -43.75
CA THR A 614 -37.54 7.85 -43.83
C THR A 614 -38.12 7.27 -42.56
N ASN A 615 -38.97 8.01 -41.87
CA ASN A 615 -39.69 7.59 -40.68
C ASN A 615 -40.93 6.72 -41.02
N PRO A 616 -41.49 5.98 -40.06
CA PRO A 616 -42.66 5.15 -40.28
C PRO A 616 -43.92 5.93 -40.71
N ASP A 617 -43.96 7.23 -40.40
CA ASP A 617 -45.05 8.16 -40.81
C ASP A 617 -44.88 8.74 -42.23
N GLY A 618 -43.81 8.33 -42.95
CA GLY A 618 -43.49 8.81 -44.30
C GLY A 618 -42.70 10.14 -44.29
N SER A 619 -42.45 10.76 -43.16
CA SER A 619 -41.59 11.95 -43.08
C SER A 619 -40.12 11.60 -43.30
N VAL A 620 -39.39 12.56 -43.89
CA VAL A 620 -37.94 12.38 -44.16
C VAL A 620 -37.14 13.31 -43.28
N ASP A 621 -36.32 12.72 -42.42
CA ASP A 621 -35.39 13.44 -41.59
C ASP A 621 -33.97 13.42 -42.18
N LEU A 622 -33.25 14.53 -42.09
CA LEU A 622 -31.82 14.58 -42.38
C LEU A 622 -31.03 14.26 -41.12
N VAL A 623 -30.33 13.10 -41.12
CA VAL A 623 -29.54 12.66 -39.99
C VAL A 623 -28.07 13.02 -40.25
N ASP A 624 -27.55 13.91 -39.44
CA ASP A 624 -26.16 14.31 -39.47
C ASP A 624 -25.28 13.35 -38.63
N TYR A 625 -24.16 12.94 -39.14
CA TYR A 625 -23.21 12.08 -38.44
C TYR A 625 -21.77 12.43 -38.84
N SER A 626 -20.80 11.95 -38.06
CA SER A 626 -19.42 11.98 -38.47
C SER A 626 -18.93 10.57 -38.85
N PRO A 627 -18.30 10.39 -39.99
CA PRO A 627 -17.68 9.13 -40.40
C PRO A 627 -16.61 8.64 -39.40
N TYR A 628 -16.11 9.50 -38.54
CA TYR A 628 -15.06 9.25 -37.53
C TYR A 628 -15.61 9.09 -36.12
N SER A 629 -16.94 9.12 -35.92
CA SER A 629 -17.58 9.05 -34.61
C SER A 629 -17.26 7.78 -33.81
N ASN A 630 -16.99 6.67 -34.52
CA ASN A 630 -16.60 5.39 -33.91
C ASN A 630 -15.09 5.27 -33.62
N GLY A 631 -14.31 6.28 -34.01
CA GLY A 631 -12.86 6.30 -33.79
C GLY A 631 -12.46 6.43 -32.33
N LEU A 632 -11.18 6.30 -32.05
CA LEU A 632 -10.61 6.35 -30.69
C LEU A 632 -10.70 7.76 -30.09
N TYR A 633 -10.47 8.78 -30.90
CA TYR A 633 -10.47 10.18 -30.48
C TYR A 633 -11.76 10.86 -30.92
N SER A 634 -12.17 11.87 -30.11
CA SER A 634 -13.36 12.67 -30.46
C SER A 634 -13.14 13.49 -31.72
N VAL A 635 -14.19 13.62 -32.51
CA VAL A 635 -14.20 14.49 -33.69
C VAL A 635 -14.25 15.95 -33.25
N PRO A 636 -13.59 16.89 -33.93
CA PRO A 636 -13.73 18.31 -33.65
C PRO A 636 -15.20 18.76 -33.73
N GLY A 637 -15.62 19.61 -32.81
CA GLY A 637 -17.02 20.03 -32.67
C GLY A 637 -17.54 20.79 -33.88
N ARG A 638 -18.86 20.66 -34.15
CA ARG A 638 -19.57 21.51 -35.13
C ARG A 638 -19.85 22.87 -34.53
N GLY A 639 -19.87 23.86 -35.39
CA GLY A 639 -20.17 25.23 -35.05
C GLY A 639 -18.91 26.03 -34.69
N LYS A 640 -18.96 27.30 -35.06
CA LYS A 640 -17.92 28.27 -34.68
C LYS A 640 -17.93 28.48 -33.18
N MET A 641 -16.78 28.45 -32.55
CA MET A 641 -16.62 28.74 -31.13
C MET A 641 -15.98 30.12 -31.00
N GLY A 642 -16.60 30.98 -30.22
CA GLY A 642 -16.02 32.24 -29.77
C GLY A 642 -16.56 32.55 -28.41
N SER A 643 -15.71 32.53 -27.37
CA SER A 643 -16.16 32.78 -26.01
C SER A 643 -15.23 33.74 -25.27
N VAL A 644 -15.85 34.63 -24.48
CA VAL A 644 -15.16 35.47 -23.51
C VAL A 644 -15.52 34.96 -22.11
N SER A 645 -14.54 34.58 -21.33
CA SER A 645 -14.77 34.11 -19.96
C SER A 645 -14.20 35.16 -18.98
N PHE A 646 -14.97 35.42 -17.95
CA PHE A 646 -14.65 36.33 -16.88
C PHE A 646 -14.48 35.53 -15.57
N SER A 647 -13.41 35.77 -14.84
CA SER A 647 -13.27 35.29 -13.49
C SER A 647 -12.73 36.36 -12.55
N PHE A 648 -13.27 36.37 -11.33
CA PHE A 648 -12.87 37.31 -10.28
C PHE A 648 -12.63 36.47 -9.02
N ASP A 649 -11.37 36.25 -8.67
CA ASP A 649 -11.01 35.57 -7.43
C ASP A 649 -10.64 36.61 -6.38
N ASN A 650 -11.28 36.52 -5.21
CA ASN A 650 -11.11 37.43 -4.09
C ASN A 650 -10.53 36.71 -2.88
N ASN A 651 -9.50 37.27 -2.29
CA ASN A 651 -8.88 36.80 -1.06
C ASN A 651 -8.85 37.93 -0.03
N VAL A 652 -9.31 37.65 1.19
CA VAL A 652 -9.32 38.63 2.29
C VAL A 652 -8.54 38.06 3.46
N GLU A 653 -7.46 38.70 3.81
CA GLU A 653 -6.60 38.39 4.94
C GLU A 653 -6.54 39.53 5.96
N MET A 654 -6.42 39.19 7.23
CA MET A 654 -6.32 40.11 8.33
C MET A 654 -5.02 39.89 9.11
N LYS A 655 -4.33 40.95 9.45
CA LYS A 655 -3.23 40.97 10.41
C LYS A 655 -3.76 41.31 11.79
N ILE A 656 -3.55 40.43 12.75
CA ILE A 656 -3.92 40.65 14.14
C ILE A 656 -2.68 40.60 15.04
N LYS A 657 -2.69 41.41 16.09
CA LYS A 657 -1.67 41.38 17.14
C LYS A 657 -1.81 40.09 17.93
N SER A 658 -0.72 39.40 18.16
CA SER A 658 -0.73 38.11 18.86
C SER A 658 0.52 37.97 19.71
N ASP A 659 0.32 37.86 21.01
CA ASP A 659 1.43 37.68 21.98
C ASP A 659 2.00 36.25 21.97
N LYS A 660 1.34 35.34 21.22
CA LYS A 660 1.75 33.93 21.08
C LYS A 660 2.69 33.69 19.88
N ASP A 661 2.90 34.68 19.03
CA ASP A 661 3.78 34.56 17.84
C ASP A 661 5.10 35.29 18.08
N SER A 662 6.22 34.70 17.68
CA SER A 662 7.56 35.33 17.82
C SER A 662 7.70 36.68 17.10
N THR A 663 6.85 36.98 16.14
CA THR A 663 6.81 38.24 15.38
C THR A 663 5.80 39.25 15.93
N GLY A 664 5.06 38.86 16.98
CA GLY A 664 4.00 39.72 17.55
C GLY A 664 2.77 39.92 16.65
N ILE A 665 2.78 39.33 15.44
CA ILE A 665 1.74 39.49 14.42
C ILE A 665 1.32 38.13 13.85
N ARG A 666 0.03 37.89 13.86
CA ARG A 666 -0.55 36.71 13.22
C ARG A 666 -1.37 37.08 11.99
N LYS A 667 -1.18 36.39 10.90
CA LYS A 667 -2.02 36.49 9.71
C LYS A 667 -3.20 35.52 9.84
N LEU A 668 -4.42 36.01 9.61
CA LEU A 668 -5.65 35.22 9.59
C LEU A 668 -6.32 35.41 8.24
N SER A 669 -6.63 34.31 7.54
CA SER A 669 -7.46 34.34 6.34
C SER A 669 -8.93 34.41 6.76
N ILE A 670 -9.64 35.49 6.34
CA ILE A 670 -11.08 35.65 6.54
C ILE A 670 -11.82 34.93 5.42
N ILE A 671 -11.46 35.26 4.18
CA ILE A 671 -11.97 34.63 2.96
C ILE A 671 -10.72 34.11 2.21
N ASP A 672 -10.58 32.78 2.18
CA ASP A 672 -9.45 32.17 1.49
C ASP A 672 -9.61 32.29 -0.03
N ASN A 673 -10.83 32.08 -0.53
CA ASN A 673 -11.20 32.37 -1.91
C ASN A 673 -12.70 32.63 -2.02
N LEU A 674 -13.09 33.70 -2.74
CA LEU A 674 -14.43 33.93 -3.24
C LEU A 674 -14.32 34.17 -4.75
N GLY A 675 -14.60 33.13 -5.51
CA GLY A 675 -14.49 33.14 -6.97
C GLY A 675 -15.84 33.33 -7.64
N PHE A 676 -15.89 34.19 -8.66
CA PHE A 676 -17.03 34.34 -9.56
C PHE A 676 -16.56 34.02 -10.96
N ARG A 677 -17.29 33.13 -11.65
CA ARG A 677 -16.95 32.68 -13.02
C ARG A 677 -18.17 32.69 -13.90
N MET A 678 -18.04 33.30 -15.07
CA MET A 678 -19.06 33.36 -16.09
C MET A 678 -18.43 33.51 -17.46
N SER A 679 -19.11 33.06 -18.53
CA SER A 679 -18.67 33.19 -19.90
C SER A 679 -19.77 33.68 -20.83
N TYR A 680 -19.35 34.40 -21.86
CA TYR A 680 -20.20 34.85 -22.96
C TYR A 680 -19.78 34.18 -24.25
N ASN A 681 -20.69 33.41 -24.85
CA ASN A 681 -20.47 32.75 -26.11
C ASN A 681 -20.89 33.65 -27.28
N MET A 682 -19.92 34.30 -27.93
CA MET A 682 -20.14 35.21 -29.06
C MET A 682 -20.70 34.49 -30.33
N ALA A 683 -20.55 33.17 -30.41
CA ALA A 683 -21.01 32.40 -31.54
C ALA A 683 -22.43 31.84 -31.33
N ALA A 684 -22.98 31.93 -30.15
CA ALA A 684 -24.33 31.49 -29.86
C ALA A 684 -25.35 32.45 -30.49
N LYS A 685 -26.36 31.92 -31.19
CA LYS A 685 -27.45 32.69 -31.69
C LYS A 685 -28.44 33.08 -30.61
N GLU A 686 -28.59 32.20 -29.60
CA GLU A 686 -29.46 32.35 -28.47
C GLU A 686 -28.68 32.00 -27.16
N LYS A 687 -29.05 32.61 -26.07
CA LYS A 687 -28.50 32.33 -24.72
C LYS A 687 -26.96 32.37 -24.66
N PRO A 688 -26.34 33.50 -25.03
CA PRO A 688 -24.88 33.59 -25.10
C PRO A 688 -24.17 33.53 -23.73
N TRP A 689 -24.88 33.86 -22.62
CA TRP A 689 -24.28 33.84 -21.29
C TRP A 689 -24.34 32.46 -20.64
N SER A 690 -23.25 32.02 -20.05
CA SER A 690 -23.26 30.82 -19.19
C SER A 690 -23.89 31.15 -17.82
N ASP A 691 -24.18 30.12 -17.05
CA ASP A 691 -24.55 30.29 -15.66
C ASP A 691 -23.38 30.87 -14.85
N LEU A 692 -23.73 31.67 -13.81
CA LEU A 692 -22.77 32.23 -12.88
C LEU A 692 -22.41 31.18 -11.81
N SER A 693 -21.15 30.78 -11.79
CA SER A 693 -20.61 29.92 -10.72
C SER A 693 -19.96 30.76 -9.65
N VAL A 694 -20.28 30.49 -8.40
CA VAL A 694 -19.72 31.15 -7.21
C VAL A 694 -19.10 30.10 -6.30
N ASP A 695 -17.79 30.24 -6.07
CA ASP A 695 -17.02 29.38 -5.19
C ASP A 695 -16.58 30.14 -3.97
N LEU A 696 -16.99 29.71 -2.78
CA LEU A 696 -16.60 30.31 -1.52
C LEU A 696 -15.80 29.32 -0.68
N ARG A 697 -14.59 29.70 -0.29
CA ARG A 697 -13.75 28.94 0.63
C ARG A 697 -13.38 29.81 1.82
N LEU A 698 -13.79 29.35 3.02
CA LEU A 698 -13.49 30.00 4.29
C LEU A 698 -12.64 29.07 5.14
N LYS A 699 -11.56 29.61 5.72
CA LYS A 699 -10.77 28.92 6.75
C LYS A 699 -11.21 29.41 8.13
N TRP A 700 -12.15 28.73 8.75
CA TRP A 700 -12.75 29.19 10.00
C TRP A 700 -11.90 28.86 11.24
N TRP A 701 -11.16 27.72 11.22
CA TRP A 701 -10.20 27.33 12.26
C TRP A 701 -8.95 26.73 11.64
N LYS A 702 -7.91 26.49 12.45
CA LYS A 702 -6.63 25.90 11.98
C LYS A 702 -6.80 24.63 11.13
N ASN A 703 -7.90 23.87 11.30
CA ASN A 703 -8.13 22.58 10.66
C ASN A 703 -9.51 22.46 10.00
N TYR A 704 -10.26 23.55 9.85
CA TYR A 704 -11.58 23.47 9.22
C TYR A 704 -11.69 24.43 8.06
N THR A 705 -11.95 23.88 6.86
CA THR A 705 -12.18 24.62 5.63
C THR A 705 -13.64 24.41 5.20
N PHE A 706 -14.39 25.49 5.14
CA PHE A 706 -15.74 25.50 4.61
C PHE A 706 -15.67 25.81 3.12
N ASN A 707 -16.18 24.91 2.27
CA ASN A 707 -16.27 25.08 0.83
C ASN A 707 -17.76 25.10 0.42
N LEU A 708 -18.17 26.14 -0.27
CA LEU A 708 -19.49 26.29 -0.82
C LEU A 708 -19.39 26.56 -2.33
N ASN A 709 -20.02 25.72 -3.13
CA ASN A 709 -20.14 25.91 -4.57
C ASN A 709 -21.61 26.16 -4.89
N ALA A 710 -21.92 27.31 -5.45
CA ALA A 710 -23.27 27.72 -5.83
C ALA A 710 -23.33 28.05 -7.33
N VAL A 711 -24.42 27.71 -7.96
CA VAL A 711 -24.67 28.01 -9.39
C VAL A 711 -25.94 28.84 -9.51
N PHE A 712 -25.86 29.92 -10.26
CA PHE A 712 -26.98 30.82 -10.55
C PHE A 712 -27.24 30.84 -12.06
N ALA A 713 -28.42 30.39 -12.45
CA ALA A 713 -28.84 30.43 -13.84
C ALA A 713 -29.02 31.87 -14.31
N SER A 714 -28.49 32.13 -15.50
CA SER A 714 -28.54 33.45 -16.15
C SER A 714 -29.89 33.72 -16.79
N TYR A 715 -30.62 32.69 -17.23
CA TYR A 715 -31.86 32.78 -17.99
C TYR A 715 -33.09 32.32 -17.18
N ALA A 716 -34.18 33.04 -17.41
CA ALA A 716 -35.46 32.73 -16.80
C ALA A 716 -36.16 31.54 -17.47
N TYR A 717 -37.07 30.90 -16.76
CA TYR A 717 -37.99 29.96 -17.36
C TYR A 717 -39.12 30.74 -18.08
N GLU A 718 -39.53 30.23 -19.23
CA GLU A 718 -40.64 30.68 -20.07
C GLU A 718 -41.53 29.50 -20.34
N LEU A 719 -42.75 29.75 -20.87
CA LEU A 719 -43.65 28.68 -21.27
C LEU A 719 -43.70 28.60 -22.77
N ASP A 720 -43.68 27.40 -23.32
CA ASP A 720 -43.94 27.15 -24.74
C ASP A 720 -45.42 27.29 -25.11
N SER A 721 -45.76 27.14 -26.39
CA SER A 721 -47.15 27.20 -26.90
C SER A 721 -48.05 26.15 -26.27
N HIS A 722 -47.53 25.12 -25.60
CA HIS A 722 -48.26 24.05 -24.93
C HIS A 722 -48.27 24.22 -23.39
N GLY A 723 -47.77 25.37 -22.89
CA GLY A 723 -47.69 25.66 -21.48
C GLY A 723 -46.58 24.89 -20.74
N ARG A 724 -45.59 24.31 -21.44
CA ARG A 724 -44.48 23.59 -20.80
C ARG A 724 -43.33 24.53 -20.50
N PRO A 725 -42.76 24.44 -19.30
CA PRO A 725 -41.63 25.29 -18.94
C PRO A 725 -40.36 24.91 -19.69
N TYR A 726 -39.67 25.89 -20.25
CA TYR A 726 -38.36 25.78 -20.88
C TYR A 726 -37.48 26.96 -20.44
N VAL A 727 -36.18 26.85 -20.60
CA VAL A 727 -35.25 27.97 -20.32
C VAL A 727 -35.39 28.97 -21.48
N GLY A 728 -35.93 30.15 -21.20
CA GLY A 728 -36.17 31.21 -22.20
C GLY A 728 -34.91 32.01 -22.53
N ASN A 729 -35.10 33.12 -23.29
CA ASN A 729 -34.01 33.99 -23.73
C ASN A 729 -33.82 35.24 -22.85
N HIS A 730 -34.77 35.52 -21.94
CA HIS A 730 -34.66 36.67 -21.03
C HIS A 730 -33.73 36.39 -19.88
N THR A 731 -32.76 37.28 -19.71
CA THR A 731 -31.78 37.19 -18.60
C THR A 731 -32.38 37.74 -17.31
N TYR A 732 -32.00 37.18 -16.18
CA TYR A 732 -32.39 37.72 -14.88
C TYR A 732 -31.89 39.12 -14.62
N TRP A 733 -30.73 39.51 -15.23
CA TRP A 733 -30.19 40.88 -15.10
C TRP A 733 -31.09 41.91 -15.77
N GLY A 734 -31.67 41.55 -16.91
CA GLY A 734 -32.67 42.41 -17.57
C GLY A 734 -33.89 42.68 -16.68
N MET A 735 -34.16 41.82 -15.70
CA MET A 735 -35.19 41.93 -14.70
C MET A 735 -34.68 42.50 -13.35
N GLY A 736 -33.45 43.05 -13.30
CA GLY A 736 -32.85 43.59 -12.09
C GLY A 736 -32.46 42.56 -11.03
N LYS A 737 -32.30 41.25 -11.41
CA LYS A 737 -31.94 40.16 -10.49
C LYS A 737 -30.57 39.56 -10.87
N ILE A 738 -29.80 39.12 -9.90
CA ILE A 738 -28.45 38.54 -10.10
C ILE A 738 -28.51 37.23 -10.90
N GLY A 739 -29.55 36.43 -10.72
CA GLY A 739 -29.72 35.13 -11.33
C GLY A 739 -30.70 34.27 -10.55
N ARG A 740 -31.02 33.12 -11.08
CA ARG A 740 -31.84 32.12 -10.40
C ARG A 740 -30.93 31.08 -9.79
N PHE A 741 -30.96 30.99 -8.48
CA PHE A 741 -30.19 29.99 -7.76
C PHE A 741 -30.64 28.58 -8.20
N GLN A 742 -29.73 27.78 -8.73
CA GLN A 742 -30.00 26.40 -9.21
C GLN A 742 -29.66 25.35 -8.16
N GLY A 743 -28.71 25.62 -7.32
CA GLY A 743 -28.32 24.71 -6.27
C GLY A 743 -26.96 24.99 -5.70
N MET A 744 -26.66 24.24 -4.63
CA MET A 744 -25.35 24.25 -3.98
C MET A 744 -25.03 22.85 -3.49
N SER A 745 -23.75 22.54 -3.34
CA SER A 745 -23.28 21.35 -2.67
C SER A 745 -22.30 21.72 -1.58
N GLN A 746 -22.38 21.02 -0.47
CA GLN A 746 -21.47 21.17 0.65
C GLN A 746 -21.15 19.82 1.27
N ASN A 747 -19.91 19.63 1.62
CA ASN A 747 -19.45 18.47 2.33
C ASN A 747 -18.68 18.92 3.58
N ILE A 748 -19.17 18.48 4.75
CA ILE A 748 -18.61 18.81 6.05
C ILE A 748 -18.03 17.54 6.64
N SER A 749 -16.75 17.54 6.94
CA SER A 749 -16.11 16.43 7.65
C SER A 749 -15.49 16.94 8.95
N TYR A 750 -15.80 16.26 10.05
CA TYR A 750 -15.29 16.62 11.36
C TYR A 750 -14.88 15.39 12.15
N THR A 751 -13.64 15.40 12.65
CA THR A 751 -13.10 14.33 13.49
C THR A 751 -13.06 14.76 14.93
N LEU A 752 -13.80 14.05 15.77
CA LEU A 752 -13.81 14.17 17.23
C LEU A 752 -12.71 13.30 17.84
N THR A 753 -11.96 13.87 18.77
CA THR A 753 -10.98 13.16 19.60
C THR A 753 -11.10 13.62 21.05
N PRO A 754 -10.64 12.84 22.04
CA PRO A 754 -10.72 13.22 23.46
C PRO A 754 -10.10 14.59 23.75
N GLU A 755 -8.97 14.90 23.11
CA GLU A 755 -8.26 16.18 23.26
C GLU A 755 -9.09 17.37 22.76
N LYS A 756 -9.82 17.18 21.65
CA LYS A 756 -10.69 18.24 21.11
C LYS A 756 -11.91 18.47 22.02
N ILE A 757 -12.45 17.42 22.60
CA ILE A 757 -13.59 17.53 23.56
C ILE A 757 -13.16 18.22 24.83
N LYS A 758 -12.03 17.86 25.42
CA LYS A 758 -11.47 18.56 26.61
C LYS A 758 -11.30 20.06 26.32
N LYS A 759 -10.82 20.45 25.16
CA LYS A 759 -10.70 21.87 24.74
C LYS A 759 -12.06 22.56 24.55
N LEU A 760 -13.08 21.83 24.15
CA LEU A 760 -14.42 22.40 23.92
C LEU A 760 -15.16 22.67 25.24
N PHE A 761 -14.92 21.85 26.28
CA PHE A 761 -15.54 21.96 27.59
C PHE A 761 -14.67 22.67 28.66
N GLY A 762 -13.63 23.43 28.25
CA GLY A 762 -12.88 24.34 29.12
C GLY A 762 -11.79 23.71 29.97
N GLY A 763 -11.37 22.50 29.69
CA GLY A 763 -10.20 21.89 30.35
C GLY A 763 -8.88 22.52 29.85
N SER A 764 -8.11 23.15 30.75
CA SER A 764 -6.76 23.60 30.45
C SER A 764 -5.88 22.41 30.12
N SER A 765 -5.35 22.38 28.91
CA SER A 765 -4.30 21.41 28.56
C SER A 765 -2.94 21.94 28.99
N ASP A 766 -2.22 21.20 29.84
CA ASP A 766 -0.81 21.44 30.11
C ASP A 766 -0.01 21.38 28.80
N GLU A 767 0.43 22.56 28.34
CA GLU A 767 1.16 22.80 27.09
C GLU A 767 2.68 22.46 27.21
N ASN A 768 3.10 21.67 28.20
CA ASN A 768 4.53 21.48 28.51
C ASN A 768 5.16 20.16 28.10
N ASN A 769 4.63 19.41 27.13
CA ASN A 769 5.32 18.20 26.68
C ASN A 769 5.21 17.88 25.19
N SER A 770 5.59 18.84 24.32
CA SER A 770 5.82 18.50 22.90
C SER A 770 6.91 19.35 22.24
N LYS A 771 8.13 19.30 22.79
CA LYS A 771 9.34 19.59 22.00
C LYS A 771 9.83 18.31 21.38
N GLY A 772 9.56 18.11 20.09
CA GLY A 772 10.17 17.04 19.32
C GLY A 772 9.26 16.31 18.32
N LYS A 773 8.54 17.02 17.45
CA LYS A 773 8.10 16.43 16.16
C LYS A 773 8.42 17.40 15.04
N ARG A 774 9.39 17.01 14.22
CA ARG A 774 9.66 17.62 12.92
C ARG A 774 8.39 17.57 12.08
N ASN A 775 7.97 18.73 11.58
CA ASN A 775 6.95 18.83 10.55
C ASN A 775 7.49 18.19 9.27
N ASP A 776 6.82 17.14 8.83
CA ASP A 776 6.98 16.60 7.49
C ASP A 776 6.01 17.35 6.57
N PRO A 777 6.49 18.09 5.55
CA PRO A 777 5.64 18.92 4.70
C PRO A 777 4.80 18.14 3.69
N ASN A 778 4.86 16.79 3.67
CA ASN A 778 4.21 15.93 2.66
C ASN A 778 2.96 15.18 3.14
N ALA A 779 2.34 15.59 4.23
CA ALA A 779 1.08 14.98 4.69
C ALA A 779 -0.16 15.72 4.13
N GLU A 780 -0.19 16.01 2.84
CA GLU A 780 -1.40 16.39 2.11
C GLU A 780 -1.82 15.26 1.19
N GLY A 781 -3.02 14.73 1.43
CA GLY A 781 -3.68 13.79 0.53
C GLY A 781 -3.89 12.41 1.11
N ILE A 782 -4.83 12.28 2.07
CA ILE A 782 -5.46 10.97 2.29
C ILE A 782 -6.48 10.82 1.17
N ASP A 783 -6.02 10.20 0.09
CA ASP A 783 -6.88 9.69 -0.96
C ASP A 783 -7.64 8.47 -0.41
N THR A 784 -8.96 8.53 -0.47
CA THR A 784 -9.86 7.50 0.06
C THR A 784 -9.97 6.29 -0.86
N ASN A 785 -8.85 5.81 -1.38
CA ASN A 785 -8.78 4.51 -2.04
C ASN A 785 -8.04 3.52 -1.13
N ILE A 786 -8.75 3.09 -0.07
CA ILE A 786 -8.32 1.91 0.69
C ILE A 786 -8.72 0.70 -0.15
N GLU A 787 -7.87 0.32 -1.09
CA GLU A 787 -7.87 -1.03 -1.61
C GLU A 787 -7.39 -1.97 -0.50
N SER A 788 -8.30 -2.83 -0.10
CA SER A 788 -8.12 -3.82 0.95
C SER A 788 -7.11 -4.91 0.56
N ASN A 789 -5.84 -4.68 0.86
CA ASN A 789 -4.88 -5.76 1.10
C ASN A 789 -4.72 -5.91 2.63
N VAL A 790 -5.73 -6.49 3.27
CA VAL A 790 -5.85 -6.53 4.74
C VAL A 790 -4.94 -7.56 5.40
N ASP A 791 -4.29 -8.47 4.66
CA ASP A 791 -3.64 -9.62 5.28
C ASP A 791 -2.12 -9.49 5.53
N ASP A 792 -1.36 -8.66 4.81
CA ASP A 792 0.10 -8.61 4.99
C ASP A 792 0.64 -7.34 5.69
N ASP A 793 -0.03 -6.19 5.57
CA ASP A 793 0.46 -4.94 6.20
C ASP A 793 0.21 -4.87 7.72
N MET A 794 -0.73 -5.65 8.25
CA MET A 794 -1.00 -5.70 9.70
C MET A 794 0.12 -6.40 10.48
N ILE A 795 0.86 -7.32 9.88
CA ILE A 795 1.97 -8.03 10.53
C ILE A 795 3.21 -7.13 10.62
N GLU A 796 3.45 -6.28 9.64
CA GLU A 796 4.61 -5.37 9.63
C GLU A 796 4.40 -4.16 10.56
N GLY A 797 3.19 -3.66 10.69
CA GLY A 797 2.83 -2.61 11.66
C GLY A 797 2.97 -3.04 13.12
N GLN A 798 2.71 -4.30 13.43
CA GLN A 798 2.86 -4.86 14.78
C GLN A 798 4.33 -5.12 15.13
N ARG A 799 5.19 -5.50 14.19
CA ARG A 799 6.64 -5.66 14.42
C ARG A 799 7.32 -4.34 14.79
N ASN A 800 6.91 -3.23 14.17
CA ASN A 800 7.45 -1.90 14.48
C ASN A 800 6.91 -1.32 15.80
N ALA A 801 5.76 -1.77 16.28
CA ALA A 801 5.20 -1.37 17.57
C ALA A 801 5.87 -2.09 18.73
N ARG A 802 6.34 -3.35 18.56
CA ARG A 802 7.04 -4.11 19.61
C ARG A 802 8.43 -3.57 19.94
N SER A 803 9.14 -2.98 18.97
CA SER A 803 10.49 -2.43 19.20
C SER A 803 10.53 -1.13 20.03
N LYS A 804 9.36 -0.55 20.34
CA LYS A 804 9.23 0.69 21.15
C LYS A 804 8.57 0.48 22.52
N ARG A 805 8.43 -0.75 22.99
CA ARG A 805 8.04 -1.00 24.39
C ARG A 805 9.23 -0.76 25.33
N GLY A 806 9.70 0.48 25.39
CA GLY A 806 10.44 0.97 26.54
C GLY A 806 9.46 1.11 27.69
N ASN A 807 9.84 0.63 28.87
CA ASN A 807 9.21 0.70 30.19
C ASN A 807 8.31 1.94 30.38
N ASN A 808 7.11 1.94 29.88
CA ASN A 808 6.07 2.87 30.29
C ASN A 808 5.37 2.25 31.51
N LYS A 809 5.89 2.50 32.67
CA LYS A 809 5.13 2.35 33.93
C LYS A 809 3.82 3.14 33.73
N ALA A 810 2.68 2.47 33.93
CA ALA A 810 1.37 3.09 33.88
C ALA A 810 1.40 4.34 34.78
N LYS A 811 1.05 5.51 34.23
CA LYS A 811 0.92 6.71 35.02
C LYS A 811 -0.30 6.53 35.94
N THR A 812 -0.06 6.35 37.20
CA THR A 812 -1.10 6.40 38.23
C THR A 812 -1.30 7.86 38.66
N ASP A 813 -2.54 8.21 38.94
CA ASP A 813 -2.94 9.45 39.57
C ASP A 813 -2.32 9.54 40.98
N ASP A 814 -2.30 10.74 41.59
CA ASP A 814 -1.81 10.96 42.95
C ASP A 814 -2.55 10.12 44.00
N ASP A 815 -3.77 9.66 43.67
CA ASP A 815 -4.60 8.76 44.48
C ASP A 815 -4.36 7.26 44.18
N GLY A 816 -3.38 6.91 43.32
CA GLY A 816 -3.02 5.53 43.00
C GLY A 816 -3.90 4.85 41.95
N TYR A 817 -4.85 5.56 41.32
CA TYR A 817 -5.68 5.03 40.26
C TYR A 817 -5.00 5.22 38.90
N MET A 818 -5.10 4.23 38.04
CA MET A 818 -4.63 4.35 36.65
C MET A 818 -5.44 5.43 35.92
N THR A 819 -4.76 6.47 35.43
CA THR A 819 -5.43 7.46 34.56
C THR A 819 -5.90 6.78 33.29
N PHE A 820 -7.22 6.64 33.18
CA PHE A 820 -7.86 5.98 32.07
C PHE A 820 -7.89 6.93 30.86
N ASN A 821 -6.85 6.86 30.03
CA ASN A 821 -6.78 7.62 28.80
C ASN A 821 -7.20 6.72 27.65
N MET A 822 -8.50 6.72 27.32
CA MET A 822 -9.03 6.02 26.14
C MET A 822 -8.76 6.83 24.89
N PRO A 823 -7.81 6.48 24.03
CA PRO A 823 -7.72 7.10 22.71
C PRO A 823 -8.87 6.59 21.85
N TRP A 824 -9.74 7.50 21.45
CA TRP A 824 -10.77 7.24 20.48
C TRP A 824 -10.81 8.36 19.45
N SER A 825 -11.26 8.06 18.25
CA SER A 825 -11.54 9.03 17.23
C SER A 825 -12.82 8.63 16.49
N VAL A 826 -13.70 9.60 16.30
CA VAL A 826 -14.91 9.43 15.50
C VAL A 826 -14.96 10.54 14.47
N THR A 827 -15.06 10.17 13.22
CA THR A 827 -15.17 11.08 12.08
C THR A 827 -16.59 11.05 11.56
N PHE A 828 -17.19 12.22 11.45
CA PHE A 828 -18.49 12.44 10.84
C PHE A 828 -18.29 13.17 9.52
N GLY A 829 -18.90 12.65 8.47
CA GLY A 829 -18.97 13.30 7.17
C GLY A 829 -20.43 13.55 6.82
N TYR A 830 -20.85 14.81 6.67
CA TYR A 830 -22.19 15.17 6.25
C TYR A 830 -22.14 15.87 4.89
N GLY A 831 -22.78 15.25 3.92
CA GLY A 831 -22.94 15.79 2.58
C GLY A 831 -24.37 16.31 2.38
N ILE A 832 -24.52 17.55 1.94
CA ILE A 832 -25.79 18.13 1.52
C ILE A 832 -25.65 18.68 0.11
N THR A 833 -26.53 18.24 -0.77
CA THR A 833 -26.65 18.76 -2.14
C THR A 833 -28.08 19.27 -2.31
N MET A 834 -28.22 20.52 -2.66
CA MET A 834 -29.47 21.18 -2.99
C MET A 834 -29.46 21.43 -4.50
N ARG A 835 -30.48 20.99 -5.19
CA ARG A 835 -30.67 21.21 -6.63
C ARG A 835 -32.12 21.40 -7.00
N GLU A 836 -32.41 22.00 -8.14
CA GLU A 836 -33.78 22.09 -8.66
C GLU A 836 -34.30 20.71 -9.05
N ASN A 837 -35.56 20.44 -8.67
CA ASN A 837 -36.27 19.24 -9.11
C ASN A 837 -36.94 19.51 -10.46
N THR A 838 -36.28 19.13 -11.54
CA THR A 838 -36.72 19.40 -12.91
C THR A 838 -37.89 18.51 -13.39
N ASP A 839 -38.64 17.84 -12.48
CA ASP A 839 -39.87 17.15 -12.83
C ASP A 839 -40.93 18.17 -13.23
N ILE A 840 -41.39 18.10 -14.48
CA ILE A 840 -42.37 19.01 -15.07
C ILE A 840 -43.64 19.12 -14.23
N ARG A 841 -44.08 18.03 -13.59
CA ARG A 841 -45.29 17.98 -12.72
C ARG A 841 -45.16 18.82 -11.44
N LYS A 842 -43.95 19.13 -11.04
CA LYS A 842 -43.62 19.91 -9.85
C LYS A 842 -43.32 21.37 -10.14
N PHE A 843 -43.36 21.77 -11.40
CA PHE A 843 -43.10 23.17 -11.76
C PHE A 843 -44.15 24.10 -11.15
N ASN A 844 -43.70 25.16 -10.52
CA ASN A 844 -44.59 26.17 -9.93
C ASN A 844 -44.77 27.32 -10.93
N TYR A 845 -45.94 27.36 -11.59
CA TYR A 845 -46.25 28.34 -12.61
C TYR A 845 -46.40 29.78 -12.05
N HIS A 846 -46.68 29.92 -10.74
CA HIS A 846 -46.82 31.24 -10.10
C HIS A 846 -45.44 31.91 -9.88
N THR A 847 -44.46 31.10 -9.47
CA THR A 847 -43.11 31.59 -9.22
C THR A 847 -42.17 31.36 -10.42
N MET A 848 -42.64 30.66 -11.47
CA MET A 848 -41.87 30.27 -12.62
C MET A 848 -40.55 29.56 -12.24
N ARG A 849 -40.67 28.58 -11.31
CA ARG A 849 -39.50 27.84 -10.77
C ARG A 849 -39.85 26.40 -10.45
N TYR A 850 -38.89 25.53 -10.50
CA TYR A 850 -38.94 24.24 -9.89
C TYR A 850 -38.66 24.31 -8.40
N PRO A 851 -39.30 23.45 -7.57
CA PRO A 851 -38.96 23.32 -6.18
C PRO A 851 -37.56 22.76 -6.02
N TYR A 852 -36.88 23.05 -4.92
CA TYR A 852 -35.60 22.46 -4.62
C TYR A 852 -35.81 21.07 -4.02
N MET A 853 -34.88 20.17 -4.37
CA MET A 853 -34.72 18.89 -3.72
C MET A 853 -33.37 18.86 -3.01
N PHE A 854 -33.38 18.23 -1.87
CA PHE A 854 -32.20 18.06 -1.04
C PHE A 854 -31.78 16.59 -1.06
N THR A 855 -30.53 16.31 -1.29
CA THR A 855 -29.93 15.00 -1.12
C THR A 855 -28.99 15.09 0.06
N GLN A 856 -29.20 14.25 1.07
CA GLN A 856 -28.45 14.32 2.32
C GLN A 856 -27.88 12.96 2.66
N THR A 857 -26.58 12.93 2.96
CA THR A 857 -25.86 11.72 3.36
C THR A 857 -25.06 12.00 4.62
N LEU A 858 -25.12 11.08 5.58
CA LEU A 858 -24.31 11.10 6.78
C LEU A 858 -23.42 9.86 6.79
N ASN A 859 -22.12 10.05 6.83
CA ASN A 859 -21.16 8.98 7.01
C ASN A 859 -20.47 9.16 8.37
N PHE A 860 -20.29 8.07 9.08
CA PHE A 860 -19.53 8.08 10.33
C PHE A 860 -18.66 6.84 10.45
N SER A 861 -17.44 7.07 10.89
CA SER A 861 -16.47 6.01 11.13
C SER A 861 -15.67 6.33 12.38
N GLY A 862 -15.27 5.32 13.10
CA GLY A 862 -14.54 5.55 14.33
C GLY A 862 -13.67 4.35 14.72
N ASN A 863 -12.71 4.68 15.58
CA ASN A 863 -11.87 3.72 16.24
C ASN A 863 -11.87 4.04 17.74
N ILE A 864 -12.15 3.04 18.57
CA ILE A 864 -12.24 3.16 20.01
C ILE A 864 -11.34 2.11 20.64
N ARG A 865 -10.32 2.54 21.36
CA ARG A 865 -9.46 1.66 22.14
C ARG A 865 -9.97 1.63 23.59
N ILE A 866 -10.71 0.57 23.95
CA ILE A 866 -11.31 0.43 25.29
C ILE A 866 -10.26 0.14 26.36
N SER A 867 -9.24 -0.63 26.02
CA SER A 867 -8.10 -0.95 26.87
C SER A 867 -6.86 -1.22 26.02
N ASP A 868 -5.72 -1.49 26.62
CA ASP A 868 -4.49 -1.82 25.87
C ASP A 868 -4.61 -3.04 24.96
N GLY A 869 -5.53 -3.95 25.26
CA GLY A 869 -5.78 -5.14 24.44
C GLY A 869 -7.03 -5.07 23.57
N TRP A 870 -7.96 -4.12 23.75
CA TRP A 870 -9.21 -4.03 23.01
C TRP A 870 -9.25 -2.86 22.05
N ASN A 871 -9.52 -3.15 20.78
CA ASN A 871 -9.73 -2.16 19.75
C ASN A 871 -11.04 -2.43 18.99
N ILE A 872 -11.91 -1.42 18.91
CA ILE A 872 -13.15 -1.45 18.14
C ILE A 872 -13.06 -0.42 17.04
N SER A 873 -13.29 -0.84 15.80
CA SER A 873 -13.49 0.06 14.68
C SER A 873 -14.86 -0.17 14.05
N PHE A 874 -15.49 0.92 13.60
CA PHE A 874 -16.79 0.85 12.97
C PHE A 874 -16.87 1.87 11.82
N SER A 875 -17.66 1.54 10.82
CA SER A 875 -17.99 2.42 9.70
C SER A 875 -19.43 2.21 9.29
N SER A 876 -20.14 3.29 9.13
CA SER A 876 -21.54 3.30 8.72
C SER A 876 -21.90 4.61 8.04
N GLY A 877 -23.08 4.69 7.45
CA GLY A 877 -23.66 5.89 6.91
C GLY A 877 -25.17 5.79 6.88
N TYR A 878 -25.82 6.92 6.69
CA TYR A 878 -27.27 7.03 6.56
C TYR A 878 -27.60 7.90 5.36
N ASP A 879 -28.43 7.37 4.48
CA ASP A 879 -29.02 8.08 3.36
C ASP A 879 -30.41 8.58 3.77
N PHE A 880 -30.58 9.89 3.91
CA PHE A 880 -31.83 10.50 4.34
C PHE A 880 -32.90 10.45 3.26
N ASP A 881 -32.53 10.34 1.99
CA ASP A 881 -33.47 10.32 0.87
C ASP A 881 -34.15 8.94 0.73
N HIS A 882 -33.35 7.88 0.93
CA HIS A 882 -33.83 6.50 0.87
C HIS A 882 -34.22 5.96 2.24
N HIS A 883 -34.06 6.74 3.32
CA HIS A 883 -34.28 6.33 4.72
C HIS A 883 -33.59 5.00 5.06
N ALA A 884 -32.36 4.81 4.54
CA ALA A 884 -31.65 3.55 4.64
C ALA A 884 -30.24 3.74 5.23
N MET A 885 -29.82 2.75 6.02
CA MET A 885 -28.43 2.64 6.44
C MET A 885 -27.58 2.18 5.26
N SER A 886 -26.46 2.83 5.04
CA SER A 886 -25.44 2.34 4.13
C SER A 886 -24.75 1.10 4.71
N MET A 887 -23.78 0.54 3.99
CA MET A 887 -23.04 -0.62 4.47
C MET A 887 -22.44 -0.32 5.84
N THR A 888 -22.91 -1.06 6.86
CA THR A 888 -22.50 -0.91 8.26
C THR A 888 -21.61 -2.07 8.66
N THR A 889 -20.40 -1.76 9.04
CA THR A 889 -19.41 -2.74 9.45
C THR A 889 -18.86 -2.39 10.82
N ALA A 890 -18.56 -3.41 11.62
CA ALA A 890 -17.85 -3.27 12.88
C ALA A 890 -16.75 -4.33 12.96
N SER A 891 -15.60 -3.97 13.50
CA SER A 891 -14.49 -4.86 13.75
C SER A 891 -14.06 -4.73 15.21
N LEU A 892 -14.02 -5.85 15.89
CA LEU A 892 -13.58 -5.98 17.26
C LEU A 892 -12.28 -6.77 17.26
N GLN A 893 -11.22 -6.22 17.81
CA GLN A 893 -9.94 -6.89 17.96
C GLN A 893 -9.51 -6.93 19.42
N ARG A 894 -8.97 -8.05 19.84
CA ARG A 894 -8.39 -8.23 21.17
C ARG A 894 -7.03 -8.91 21.10
N ASP A 895 -6.05 -8.25 21.66
CA ASP A 895 -4.74 -8.85 21.92
C ASP A 895 -4.77 -9.57 23.28
N LEU A 896 -4.58 -10.87 23.25
CA LEU A 896 -4.55 -11.77 24.40
C LEU A 896 -3.11 -12.18 24.74
N HIS A 897 -2.14 -11.35 24.42
CA HIS A 897 -0.71 -11.55 24.64
C HIS A 897 -0.11 -12.61 23.68
N CYS A 898 -0.41 -13.88 23.84
CA CYS A 898 0.06 -14.95 22.96
C CYS A 898 -0.90 -15.24 21.80
N PHE A 899 -2.13 -14.76 21.87
CA PHE A 899 -3.17 -14.94 20.87
C PHE A 899 -3.76 -13.60 20.46
N ASN A 900 -4.27 -13.54 19.24
CA ASN A 900 -5.05 -12.43 18.72
C ASN A 900 -6.44 -12.92 18.36
N MET A 901 -7.45 -12.22 18.83
CA MET A 901 -8.84 -12.45 18.52
C MET A 901 -9.37 -11.30 17.68
N SER A 902 -9.98 -11.59 16.54
CA SER A 902 -10.68 -10.60 15.74
C SER A 902 -12.06 -11.08 15.36
N CYS A 903 -13.03 -10.18 15.45
CA CYS A 903 -14.40 -10.40 15.02
C CYS A 903 -14.80 -9.26 14.09
N GLN A 904 -15.08 -9.56 12.84
CA GLN A 904 -15.62 -8.61 11.87
C GLN A 904 -17.11 -8.91 11.70
N VAL A 905 -17.94 -7.87 11.79
CA VAL A 905 -19.38 -7.99 11.66
C VAL A 905 -19.85 -7.02 10.61
N VAL A 906 -20.67 -7.48 9.69
CA VAL A 906 -21.48 -6.67 8.79
C VAL A 906 -22.89 -6.65 9.33
N LEU A 907 -23.49 -5.47 9.54
CA LEU A 907 -24.82 -5.30 10.11
C LEU A 907 -25.87 -4.90 9.05
N ALA A 908 -25.41 -4.20 8.01
CA ALA A 908 -26.25 -3.79 6.88
C ALA A 908 -25.39 -3.84 5.61
N PRO A 909 -25.95 -4.20 4.44
CA PRO A 909 -27.33 -4.55 4.13
C PRO A 909 -27.78 -5.93 4.58
N TYR A 910 -26.85 -6.79 4.96
CA TYR A 910 -27.12 -8.14 5.49
C TYR A 910 -26.24 -8.39 6.71
N THR A 911 -26.68 -9.29 7.60
CA THR A 911 -25.91 -9.62 8.79
C THR A 911 -24.98 -10.79 8.52
N SER A 912 -23.67 -10.56 8.71
CA SER A 912 -22.65 -11.62 8.65
C SER A 912 -21.55 -11.36 9.65
N TYR A 913 -20.87 -12.40 10.10
CA TYR A 913 -19.70 -12.26 10.95
C TYR A 913 -18.59 -13.22 10.53
N ASN A 914 -17.36 -12.77 10.77
CA ASN A 914 -16.15 -13.54 10.63
C ASN A 914 -15.35 -13.44 11.93
N PHE A 915 -15.25 -14.54 12.66
CA PHE A 915 -14.49 -14.62 13.90
C PHE A 915 -13.20 -15.39 13.65
N THR A 916 -12.08 -14.82 14.06
CA THR A 916 -10.75 -15.43 13.92
C THR A 916 -10.04 -15.36 15.27
N PHE A 917 -9.50 -16.48 15.70
CA PHE A 917 -8.64 -16.60 16.86
C PHE A 917 -7.35 -17.26 16.41
N ARG A 918 -6.19 -16.62 16.59
CA ARG A 918 -4.90 -17.13 16.09
C ARG A 918 -3.75 -16.83 17.05
N CYS A 919 -2.74 -17.70 17.04
CA CYS A 919 -1.50 -17.48 17.77
C CYS A 919 -0.69 -16.34 17.13
N ASN A 920 -0.05 -15.51 17.97
CA ASN A 920 0.77 -14.37 17.52
C ASN A 920 2.16 -14.80 17.02
N ALA A 921 2.60 -16.03 17.32
CA ALA A 921 3.89 -16.52 16.88
C ALA A 921 3.88 -16.87 15.40
N SER A 922 4.84 -16.36 14.66
CA SER A 922 4.94 -16.54 13.22
C SER A 922 5.04 -18.02 12.79
N THR A 923 5.69 -18.85 13.62
CA THR A 923 5.89 -20.28 13.39
C THR A 923 4.65 -21.14 13.68
N LEU A 924 3.72 -20.64 14.49
CA LEU A 924 2.56 -21.40 14.97
C LEU A 924 1.22 -20.79 14.55
N THR A 925 1.23 -19.64 13.88
CA THR A 925 0.03 -18.92 13.46
C THR A 925 -0.93 -19.79 12.63
N ASP A 926 -0.40 -20.60 11.73
CA ASP A 926 -1.20 -21.47 10.86
C ASP A 926 -1.68 -22.75 11.59
N ALA A 927 -0.89 -23.25 12.57
CA ALA A 927 -1.22 -24.44 13.33
C ALA A 927 -2.24 -24.16 14.44
N LEU A 928 -2.19 -22.96 15.04
CA LEU A 928 -3.05 -22.52 16.14
C LEU A 928 -3.99 -21.42 15.67
N LYS A 929 -4.89 -21.76 14.75
CA LYS A 929 -5.87 -20.87 14.18
C LYS A 929 -7.26 -21.49 14.25
N TYR A 930 -8.23 -20.70 14.71
CA TYR A 930 -9.64 -21.04 14.66
C TYR A 930 -10.40 -19.94 13.95
N ASP A 931 -11.08 -20.28 12.86
CA ASP A 931 -11.92 -19.38 12.09
C ASP A 931 -13.35 -19.87 12.13
N LYS A 932 -14.30 -19.01 12.54
CA LYS A 932 -15.73 -19.28 12.48
C LYS A 932 -16.43 -18.17 11.72
N ARG A 933 -17.27 -18.53 10.78
CA ARG A 933 -17.99 -17.62 9.91
C ARG A 933 -19.47 -17.90 9.96
N SER A 934 -20.31 -16.85 9.80
CA SER A 934 -21.75 -17.07 9.66
C SER A 934 -22.02 -17.87 8.38
N GLY A 935 -22.98 -18.79 8.43
CA GLY A 935 -23.49 -19.44 7.24
C GLY A 935 -24.11 -18.38 6.30
N TYR A 936 -23.73 -18.40 5.03
CA TYR A 936 -24.27 -17.52 4.01
C TYR A 936 -25.34 -18.30 3.22
N SER A 937 -26.60 -17.82 3.24
CA SER A 937 -27.60 -18.36 2.33
C SER A 937 -27.53 -17.60 1.01
N ASN A 938 -27.50 -18.30 -0.12
CA ASN A 938 -27.47 -17.75 -1.48
C ASN A 938 -28.72 -16.90 -1.86
N ALA A 939 -29.55 -16.57 -0.89
CA ALA A 939 -30.82 -15.85 -1.09
C ALA A 939 -30.70 -14.32 -1.09
N VAL A 940 -29.49 -13.76 -1.10
CA VAL A 940 -29.32 -12.30 -1.25
C VAL A 940 -29.50 -11.91 -2.70
N GLN A 941 -30.66 -11.40 -3.03
CA GLN A 941 -30.89 -10.69 -4.30
C GLN A 941 -30.20 -9.33 -4.18
N TRP A 942 -29.19 -9.13 -5.02
CA TRP A 942 -28.57 -7.82 -5.22
C TRP A 942 -29.44 -7.01 -6.19
N TYR A 943 -30.00 -5.92 -5.72
CA TYR A 943 -30.76 -4.98 -6.55
C TYR A 943 -29.83 -4.02 -7.28
#